data_8110f65576b51810a7cbbdbd9861bdfc
#
_entry.id   8110f65576b51810a7cbbdbd9861bdfc
#
_cell.length_a   1.000
_cell.length_b   1.000
_cell.length_c   1.000
_cell.angle_alpha   90.00
_cell.angle_beta   90.00
_cell.angle_gamma   90.00
#
_symmetry.space_group_name_H-M   'P 1'
#
loop_
_entity.id
_entity.type
_entity.pdbx_description
1 polymer ?
#
loop_
_entity_poly.entity_id
_entity_poly.type
_entity_poly.pdbx_seq_one_letter_code
_entity_poly.pdbx_strand_id
1 'polypeptide(L)'
;MKTRVAATAGLALVLISIGALVSCKKSEAPQQAQQAGGGAPAEQRVERNPDRNAYFGEEHIHTSWSVDAWLMGNRLTGPDDALKYAQGQTIKHPLGYDIKIDTPMDFMGVTDHSEYVGVTKEANTPGSALSKLPAAQPLILKDPNDQADIQKVFTYLVNMLAGPPVKALMSPEVAGSIWKENVKIADQNNHPGKFTAFCSYEYTSAPDNRNLHRNIFFRDCEKVPVMPYSALDSWHPEDLWKWMDAQRKAGNELLAISHNANLSDGWMYPTDVDSFGRPIDAAWAAARDRNERLVEIKQIKGQSETHPLLSPTDEFASYELFSGLLGAPPTVGRVDHIQGSFARQALKDGITMQDVRGYNPYKFGMAGGSDSHNTGSPYRQDNFYGGHAEIDGTVDRRMAGVMAFGTIDVRLENPGGLTGVWAEENTRASLWDAMYRKETFGVSGPHIKVRFFGGWSYNKDLLNARDWVHQSYANGVPMGADLPPLKGTAPTFVVWAVKDPTSANLDRIQIIKGWTKDGQSFEKIFDVAWSGDRKPDKWSGRVPAIQSTVDLGKATYTNDVGSVELKTVWTDPEFDASLHAFYYARVLEIPTPRWTLIQAVKAGLTPPDVVPLTGQERAWSSPIWYTPSADARKNAPAGMTVTDLKAKGATQLGDAQLKALIVGKAFWVRNNVTGEQFSIAYTAEGNSNVWHIGKNATTPSWVGNPVRDGYQGTTTPYKIEAGKVVTNISQAPFAVTIYKQGDTYYGARSNEFGYANYEIIPSPQFVLNPVTATLNTFSIELGLNEQQKQQILPFLQDEVKQLGALKKNTSLKPLEKIEQLKQIGSAIDGKITPLLDQQQQQKFKAMREQMRRDMIEKMGNAAIDKAEAKIQQVM
;
A
#
# COMPACT_ATOMS: atom_id res chain seq x y z
N MET A 1 -19.09 -55.18 37.21
CA MET A 1 -19.41 -55.03 38.64
C MET A 1 -19.97 -53.62 38.76
N LYS A 2 -21.30 -53.51 38.82
CA LYS A 2 -22.09 -53.18 39.98
C LYS A 2 -21.81 -51.76 40.49
N THR A 3 -22.68 -50.75 40.61
CA THR A 3 -24.15 -50.66 40.64
C THR A 3 -24.38 -49.14 40.90
N ARG A 4 -25.27 -48.41 40.20
CA ARG A 4 -26.63 -48.03 40.59
C ARG A 4 -26.64 -47.19 41.88
N VAL A 5 -27.36 -46.07 42.11
CA VAL A 5 -28.78 -45.75 41.84
C VAL A 5 -28.93 -44.27 42.20
N ALA A 6 -29.49 -43.28 41.47
CA ALA A 6 -30.88 -42.90 41.37
C ALA A 6 -31.47 -42.39 42.74
N ALA A 7 -32.17 -41.37 42.86
CA ALA A 7 -33.33 -40.73 42.30
C ALA A 7 -33.76 -39.68 43.36
N THR A 8 -34.54 -38.73 43.29
CA THR A 8 -35.78 -38.33 42.66
C THR A 8 -36.34 -37.08 43.35
N ALA A 9 -36.86 -36.12 42.58
CA ALA A 9 -38.23 -35.56 42.70
C ALA A 9 -38.56 -34.66 43.92
N GLY A 10 -39.26 -33.58 43.77
CA GLY A 10 -40.40 -33.21 42.98
C GLY A 10 -40.85 -31.79 43.36
N LEU A 11 -41.45 -31.10 42.44
CA LEU A 11 -42.84 -30.61 42.39
C LEU A 11 -43.28 -29.62 43.51
N ALA A 12 -43.79 -28.47 43.25
CA ALA A 12 -45.04 -28.06 42.65
C ALA A 12 -45.26 -26.54 42.64
N LEU A 13 -45.72 -26.08 41.54
CA LEU A 13 -46.79 -25.12 41.21
C LEU A 13 -47.58 -24.51 42.38
N VAL A 14 -47.92 -23.20 42.27
CA VAL A 14 -49.30 -22.68 42.10
C VAL A 14 -49.27 -21.22 41.62
N LEU A 15 -50.02 -20.97 40.54
CA LEU A 15 -50.51 -19.66 40.05
C LEU A 15 -51.52 -19.04 41.07
N ILE A 16 -51.68 -17.70 41.03
CA ILE A 16 -52.99 -17.04 40.85
C ILE A 16 -52.74 -15.52 40.61
N SER A 17 -53.30 -15.09 39.46
CA SER A 17 -53.56 -13.69 39.07
C SER A 17 -54.72 -13.10 39.82
N ILE A 18 -54.78 -11.75 39.94
CA ILE A 18 -56.00 -10.92 39.73
C ILE A 18 -55.57 -9.44 39.85
N GLY A 19 -55.98 -8.66 38.86
CA GLY A 19 -55.78 -7.21 38.81
C GLY A 19 -56.86 -6.39 39.46
N ALA A 20 -56.62 -5.13 39.60
CA ALA A 20 -57.66 -4.08 39.55
C ALA A 20 -57.01 -2.69 39.48
N LEU A 21 -57.55 -1.89 38.61
CA LEU A 21 -57.42 -0.44 38.45
C LEU A 21 -57.89 0.29 39.73
N VAL A 22 -57.33 1.49 40.01
CA VAL A 22 -58.10 2.75 40.17
C VAL A 22 -57.25 3.87 40.85
N SER A 23 -57.05 4.94 40.10
CA SER A 23 -57.34 6.37 40.43
C SER A 23 -56.41 7.20 41.30
N CYS A 24 -56.10 8.32 40.80
CA CYS A 24 -55.36 9.47 41.35
C CYS A 24 -55.92 9.99 42.68
N LYS A 25 -54.99 10.46 43.56
CA LYS A 25 -55.18 11.69 44.33
C LYS A 25 -53.84 12.30 44.79
N LYS A 26 -53.68 13.61 44.55
CA LYS A 26 -52.60 14.45 45.02
C LYS A 26 -52.70 14.61 46.57
N SER A 27 -51.58 14.63 47.24
CA SER A 27 -51.42 15.39 48.52
C SER A 27 -49.93 15.81 48.67
N GLU A 28 -49.81 17.06 49.15
CA GLU A 28 -48.53 17.80 49.32
C GLU A 28 -47.77 17.37 50.59
N ALA A 29 -46.45 17.43 50.48
CA ALA A 29 -45.29 17.71 51.31
C ALA A 29 -45.34 17.46 52.86
N PRO A 30 -44.16 17.15 53.50
CA PRO A 30 -43.20 18.21 53.80
C PRO A 30 -41.70 17.85 53.53
N GLN A 31 -40.96 18.93 53.28
CA GLN A 31 -39.50 18.94 53.18
C GLN A 31 -38.83 18.51 54.48
N GLN A 32 -37.90 17.59 54.40
CA GLN A 32 -36.78 17.47 55.33
C GLN A 32 -35.47 17.45 54.51
N ALA A 33 -34.61 18.42 54.85
CA ALA A 33 -33.26 18.55 54.38
C ALA A 33 -32.44 17.30 54.70
N GLN A 34 -31.89 16.63 53.73
CA GLN A 34 -30.77 15.70 53.89
C GLN A 34 -29.52 16.23 53.18
N GLN A 35 -28.47 16.24 53.96
CA GLN A 35 -27.12 16.66 53.62
C GLN A 35 -26.60 16.01 52.33
N ALA A 36 -25.96 16.85 51.53
CA ALA A 36 -25.19 16.43 50.37
C ALA A 36 -24.01 15.54 50.80
N GLY A 37 -24.14 14.26 50.57
CA GLY A 37 -23.04 13.34 50.47
C GLY A 37 -22.53 13.45 49.03
N GLY A 38 -21.28 13.86 48.83
CA GLY A 38 -20.62 13.89 47.52
C GLY A 38 -20.49 12.47 46.95
N GLY A 39 -21.47 12.07 46.15
CA GLY A 39 -21.35 10.93 45.28
C GLY A 39 -20.45 11.32 44.13
N ALA A 40 -19.44 10.52 43.84
CA ALA A 40 -18.66 10.63 42.60
C ALA A 40 -19.63 10.72 41.41
N PRO A 41 -19.31 11.52 40.35
CA PRO A 41 -20.14 11.58 39.16
C PRO A 41 -20.39 10.16 38.67
N ALA A 42 -21.64 9.79 38.41
CA ALA A 42 -21.95 8.51 37.77
C ALA A 42 -21.16 8.46 36.49
N GLU A 43 -20.27 7.49 36.33
CA GLU A 43 -19.56 7.23 35.06
C GLU A 43 -20.60 7.16 33.95
N GLN A 44 -20.51 8.08 33.00
CA GLN A 44 -21.43 8.13 31.88
C GLN A 44 -21.20 6.86 31.07
N ARG A 45 -22.11 5.90 31.17
CA ARG A 45 -22.00 4.60 30.49
C ARG A 45 -21.98 4.83 29.01
N VAL A 46 -20.85 4.53 28.35
CA VAL A 46 -20.70 4.61 26.88
C VAL A 46 -21.63 3.59 26.25
N GLU A 47 -22.32 4.00 25.16
CA GLU A 47 -23.16 3.10 24.38
C GLU A 47 -22.32 2.04 23.68
N ARG A 48 -22.66 0.78 23.86
CA ARG A 48 -21.96 -0.37 23.26
C ARG A 48 -22.80 -0.98 22.15
N ASN A 49 -22.22 -1.09 20.93
CA ASN A 49 -22.79 -1.81 19.80
C ASN A 49 -22.03 -3.12 19.57
N PRO A 50 -22.60 -4.31 19.85
CA PRO A 50 -21.92 -5.59 19.63
C PRO A 50 -21.62 -5.86 18.13
N ASP A 51 -22.38 -5.28 17.21
CA ASP A 51 -22.15 -5.36 15.77
C ASP A 51 -21.17 -4.30 15.28
N ARG A 52 -20.59 -3.51 16.18
CA ARG A 52 -19.56 -2.49 16.01
C ARG A 52 -19.98 -1.31 15.13
N ASN A 53 -19.48 -0.14 15.45
CA ASN A 53 -19.60 1.07 14.66
C ASN A 53 -18.28 1.36 13.95
N ALA A 54 -18.35 2.05 12.81
CA ALA A 54 -17.16 2.59 12.17
C ALA A 54 -16.80 3.91 12.83
N TYR A 55 -15.59 4.00 13.36
CA TYR A 55 -14.98 5.22 13.88
C TYR A 55 -13.85 5.65 12.99
N PHE A 56 -13.78 6.94 12.64
CA PHE A 56 -12.73 7.50 11.78
C PHE A 56 -11.82 8.42 12.60
N GLY A 57 -10.53 8.30 12.38
CA GLY A 57 -9.57 9.15 13.07
C GLY A 57 -8.22 9.23 12.39
N GLU A 58 -7.40 10.06 13.02
CA GLU A 58 -6.04 10.38 12.59
C GLU A 58 -5.04 9.65 13.48
N GLU A 59 -4.14 8.91 12.85
CA GLU A 59 -3.10 8.16 13.58
C GLU A 59 -1.68 8.70 13.32
N HIS A 60 -1.56 9.80 12.50
CA HIS A 60 -0.26 10.32 12.13
C HIS A 60 -0.30 11.84 11.88
N ILE A 61 0.03 12.62 12.90
CA ILE A 61 0.02 14.09 12.85
C ILE A 61 1.15 14.69 13.68
N HIS A 62 1.74 15.78 13.19
CA HIS A 62 2.81 16.53 13.84
C HIS A 62 2.41 17.94 14.21
N THR A 63 2.94 18.42 15.33
CA THR A 63 2.70 19.74 15.86
C THR A 63 4.02 20.52 16.03
N SER A 64 3.97 21.72 16.61
CA SER A 64 5.19 22.46 16.97
C SER A 64 6.12 21.71 17.95
N TRP A 65 5.69 20.54 18.47
CA TRP A 65 6.50 19.71 19.35
C TRP A 65 7.36 18.70 18.58
N SER A 66 7.07 18.46 17.32
CA SER A 66 8.00 17.78 16.40
C SER A 66 9.13 18.70 16.01
N VAL A 67 10.35 18.19 16.06
CA VAL A 67 11.56 18.96 15.76
C VAL A 67 11.57 19.52 14.33
N ASP A 68 11.15 18.73 13.39
CA ASP A 68 11.09 19.07 11.97
C ASP A 68 9.87 19.96 11.62
N ALA A 69 8.68 19.69 12.19
CA ALA A 69 7.53 20.58 12.04
C ALA A 69 7.86 22.01 12.52
N TRP A 70 8.55 22.10 13.68
CA TRP A 70 8.99 23.37 14.20
C TRP A 70 9.99 24.06 13.25
N LEU A 71 10.93 23.31 12.69
CA LEU A 71 11.91 23.79 11.70
C LEU A 71 11.23 24.28 10.42
N MET A 72 10.21 23.56 9.96
CA MET A 72 9.44 23.87 8.75
C MET A 72 8.35 24.93 8.98
N GLY A 73 8.44 25.66 10.09
CA GLY A 73 7.65 26.88 10.38
C GLY A 73 6.44 26.68 11.26
N ASN A 74 6.15 25.47 11.74
CA ASN A 74 5.08 25.26 12.73
C ASN A 74 5.57 25.65 14.13
N ARG A 75 5.50 26.93 14.44
CA ARG A 75 5.92 27.49 15.74
C ARG A 75 4.74 27.92 16.59
N LEU A 76 3.52 27.83 16.07
CA LEU A 76 2.31 28.42 16.64
C LEU A 76 1.42 27.41 17.37
N THR A 77 1.18 26.24 16.80
CA THR A 77 0.15 25.28 17.23
C THR A 77 0.75 23.99 17.76
N GLY A 78 0.20 23.48 18.86
CA GLY A 78 0.70 22.32 19.58
C GLY A 78 -0.30 21.15 19.65
N PRO A 79 -0.01 20.12 20.48
CA PRO A 79 -0.85 18.92 20.60
C PRO A 79 -2.30 19.20 20.97
N ASP A 80 -2.58 20.17 21.85
CA ASP A 80 -3.93 20.55 22.24
C ASP A 80 -4.73 21.13 21.04
N ASP A 81 -4.07 21.92 20.19
CA ASP A 81 -4.69 22.45 18.96
C ASP A 81 -5.03 21.32 17.97
N ALA A 82 -4.17 20.32 17.81
CA ALA A 82 -4.44 19.17 16.97
C ALA A 82 -5.70 18.41 17.42
N LEU A 83 -5.80 18.13 18.73
CA LEU A 83 -6.95 17.46 19.31
C LEU A 83 -8.24 18.28 19.20
N LYS A 84 -8.16 19.60 19.35
CA LYS A 84 -9.30 20.53 19.09
C LYS A 84 -9.71 20.54 17.62
N TYR A 85 -8.74 20.56 16.71
CA TYR A 85 -9.01 20.50 15.28
C TYR A 85 -9.75 19.20 14.92
N ALA A 86 -9.28 18.05 15.41
CA ALA A 86 -9.94 16.76 15.21
C ALA A 86 -11.40 16.74 15.68
N GLN A 87 -11.70 17.47 16.76
CA GLN A 87 -13.06 17.65 17.28
C GLN A 87 -13.91 18.67 16.47
N GLY A 88 -13.38 19.18 15.34
CA GLY A 88 -14.09 20.13 14.46
C GLY A 88 -14.01 21.59 14.90
N GLN A 89 -13.11 21.94 15.80
CA GLN A 89 -12.88 23.33 16.17
C GLN A 89 -11.99 24.02 15.14
N THR A 90 -12.17 25.32 14.94
CA THR A 90 -11.26 26.14 14.14
C THR A 90 -9.98 26.38 14.92
N ILE A 91 -8.84 26.12 14.30
CA ILE A 91 -7.51 26.46 14.82
C ILE A 91 -6.76 27.36 13.84
N LYS A 92 -5.61 27.88 14.26
CA LYS A 92 -4.72 28.60 13.36
C LYS A 92 -3.82 27.64 12.60
N HIS A 93 -3.72 27.81 11.30
CA HIS A 93 -2.59 27.28 10.53
C HIS A 93 -1.29 27.93 11.05
N PRO A 94 -0.12 27.27 11.02
CA PRO A 94 1.13 27.87 11.47
C PRO A 94 1.48 29.23 10.83
N LEU A 95 0.99 29.49 9.63
CA LEU A 95 1.11 30.81 8.95
C LEU A 95 0.03 31.85 9.37
N GLY A 96 -0.81 31.54 10.37
CA GLY A 96 -1.72 32.50 11.02
C GLY A 96 -3.15 32.55 10.46
N TYR A 97 -3.49 31.92 9.35
CA TYR A 97 -4.87 31.85 8.86
C TYR A 97 -5.66 30.72 9.55
N ASP A 98 -6.98 30.79 9.48
CA ASP A 98 -7.85 29.80 10.09
C ASP A 98 -7.97 28.54 9.24
N ILE A 99 -7.91 27.37 9.89
CA ILE A 99 -8.21 26.06 9.30
C ILE A 99 -9.23 25.30 10.15
N LYS A 100 -10.03 24.49 9.48
CA LYS A 100 -11.08 23.69 10.11
C LYS A 100 -11.37 22.47 9.24
N ILE A 101 -11.67 21.33 9.85
CA ILE A 101 -12.20 20.17 9.14
C ILE A 101 -13.72 20.25 8.98
N ASP A 102 -14.24 19.65 7.92
CA ASP A 102 -15.67 19.66 7.63
C ASP A 102 -16.44 18.65 8.49
N THR A 103 -15.87 17.48 8.69
CA THR A 103 -16.44 16.39 9.52
C THR A 103 -15.50 16.09 10.69
N PRO A 104 -15.94 16.26 11.95
CA PRO A 104 -15.13 15.89 13.09
C PRO A 104 -14.72 14.43 13.06
N MET A 105 -13.54 14.12 13.58
CA MET A 105 -13.04 12.78 13.78
C MET A 105 -13.57 12.17 15.09
N ASP A 106 -13.57 10.85 15.17
CA ASP A 106 -13.95 10.11 16.37
C ASP A 106 -12.76 9.88 17.32
N PHE A 107 -11.54 9.88 16.78
CA PHE A 107 -10.31 9.72 17.57
C PHE A 107 -9.10 10.37 16.90
N MET A 108 -8.07 10.62 17.69
CA MET A 108 -6.75 11.07 17.21
C MET A 108 -5.64 10.63 18.15
N GLY A 109 -4.47 10.30 17.60
CA GLY A 109 -3.21 10.24 18.30
C GLY A 109 -2.25 11.28 17.75
N VAL A 110 -1.74 12.16 18.58
CA VAL A 110 -0.67 13.10 18.18
C VAL A 110 0.65 12.35 18.22
N THR A 111 1.36 12.31 17.11
CA THR A 111 2.55 11.48 16.89
C THR A 111 3.81 12.33 16.64
N ASP A 112 3.98 13.37 17.43
CA ASP A 112 5.22 14.14 17.39
C ASP A 112 6.44 13.21 17.56
N HIS A 113 7.53 13.48 16.82
CA HIS A 113 8.76 12.70 16.87
C HIS A 113 9.30 12.58 18.28
N SER A 114 9.62 11.37 18.71
CA SER A 114 10.23 11.11 20.03
C SER A 114 11.64 11.67 20.15
N GLU A 115 12.33 11.86 19.03
CA GLU A 115 13.64 12.47 18.93
C GLU A 115 13.55 13.95 19.31
N TYR A 116 13.95 14.27 20.55
CA TYR A 116 13.88 15.62 21.13
C TYR A 116 12.46 16.22 21.17
N VAL A 117 11.44 15.40 21.49
CA VAL A 117 10.03 15.83 21.52
C VAL A 117 9.85 17.14 22.31
N GLY A 118 9.32 18.18 21.64
CA GLY A 118 9.05 19.51 22.22
C GLY A 118 10.27 20.30 22.67
N VAL A 119 11.48 19.76 22.59
CA VAL A 119 12.71 20.42 23.07
C VAL A 119 12.98 21.73 22.35
N THR A 120 12.83 21.73 21.01
CA THR A 120 13.08 22.96 20.22
C THR A 120 12.07 24.04 20.52
N LYS A 121 10.78 23.70 20.61
CA LYS A 121 9.69 24.61 21.00
C LYS A 121 9.94 25.16 22.39
N GLU A 122 10.26 24.31 23.37
CA GLU A 122 10.44 24.71 24.76
C GLU A 122 11.70 25.57 24.94
N ALA A 123 12.81 25.27 24.22
CA ALA A 123 14.02 26.13 24.20
C ALA A 123 13.70 27.55 23.72
N ASN A 124 12.72 27.70 22.80
CA ASN A 124 12.28 28.98 22.26
C ASN A 124 11.11 29.61 23.02
N THR A 125 10.66 28.99 24.13
CA THR A 125 9.64 29.57 25.00
C THR A 125 10.29 30.54 26.01
N PRO A 126 9.97 31.86 25.97
CA PRO A 126 10.61 32.86 26.84
C PRO A 126 10.41 32.52 28.33
N GLY A 127 11.52 32.49 29.07
CA GLY A 127 11.47 32.20 30.52
C GLY A 127 11.42 30.75 30.93
N SER A 128 11.33 29.82 30.00
CA SER A 128 11.37 28.39 30.28
C SER A 128 12.69 27.97 30.95
N ALA A 129 12.67 26.87 31.69
CA ALA A 129 13.89 26.30 32.27
C ALA A 129 14.88 25.88 31.18
N LEU A 130 14.38 25.31 30.09
CA LEU A 130 15.16 24.82 28.96
C LEU A 130 15.84 25.95 28.19
N SER A 131 15.17 27.12 28.03
CA SER A 131 15.76 28.29 27.39
C SER A 131 17.02 28.81 28.07
N LYS A 132 17.27 28.41 29.32
CA LYS A 132 18.45 28.80 30.11
C LYS A 132 19.59 27.79 30.11
N LEU A 133 19.34 26.58 29.59
CA LEU A 133 20.36 25.53 29.56
C LEU A 133 21.42 25.83 28.49
N PRO A 134 22.71 25.68 28.81
CA PRO A 134 23.77 25.85 27.80
C PRO A 134 23.60 24.96 26.58
N ALA A 135 23.13 23.73 26.74
CA ALA A 135 22.91 22.79 25.65
C ALA A 135 21.77 23.22 24.70
N ALA A 136 20.82 24.03 25.16
CA ALA A 136 19.70 24.53 24.36
C ALA A 136 20.01 25.85 23.64
N GLN A 137 21.10 26.57 24.00
CA GLN A 137 21.41 27.87 23.38
C GLN A 137 21.53 27.85 21.86
N PRO A 138 22.13 26.80 21.21
CA PRO A 138 22.18 26.75 19.76
C PRO A 138 20.83 26.53 19.07
N LEU A 139 19.79 26.08 19.82
CA LEU A 139 18.44 25.87 19.33
C LEU A 139 17.56 27.14 19.35
N ILE A 140 18.05 28.19 20.00
CA ILE A 140 17.27 29.44 20.15
C ILE A 140 17.35 30.27 18.87
N LEU A 141 16.17 30.42 18.26
CA LEU A 141 15.97 31.30 17.10
C LEU A 141 15.81 32.74 17.58
N LYS A 142 16.78 33.60 17.27
CA LYS A 142 16.81 34.99 17.76
C LYS A 142 15.86 35.90 17.01
N ASP A 143 15.78 35.71 15.68
CA ASP A 143 14.84 36.40 14.81
C ASP A 143 14.17 35.37 13.86
N PRO A 144 12.88 35.12 14.03
CA PRO A 144 12.14 34.16 13.17
C PRO A 144 11.97 34.62 11.71
N ASN A 145 12.36 35.89 11.40
CA ASN A 145 12.32 36.43 10.04
C ASN A 145 13.72 36.50 9.40
N ASP A 146 14.79 36.24 10.17
CA ASP A 146 16.15 36.20 9.63
C ASP A 146 16.50 34.82 9.09
N GLN A 147 16.62 34.70 7.77
CA GLN A 147 16.96 33.46 7.09
C GLN A 147 18.35 32.91 7.52
N ALA A 148 19.31 33.76 7.86
CA ALA A 148 20.61 33.29 8.34
C ALA A 148 20.51 32.65 9.74
N ASP A 149 19.68 33.20 10.62
CA ASP A 149 19.46 32.63 11.96
C ASP A 149 18.66 31.31 11.86
N ILE A 150 17.62 31.27 11.02
CA ILE A 150 16.87 30.03 10.71
C ILE A 150 17.83 28.96 10.20
N GLN A 151 18.65 29.26 9.20
CA GLN A 151 19.61 28.30 8.62
C GLN A 151 20.66 27.81 9.64
N LYS A 152 21.08 28.65 10.56
CA LYS A 152 21.98 28.24 11.63
C LYS A 152 21.35 27.23 12.58
N VAL A 153 20.13 27.52 13.06
CA VAL A 153 19.37 26.59 13.91
C VAL A 153 19.09 25.29 13.18
N PHE A 154 18.67 25.36 11.91
CA PHE A 154 18.44 24.19 11.05
C PHE A 154 19.68 23.31 10.96
N THR A 155 20.83 23.89 10.61
CA THR A 155 22.10 23.15 10.50
C THR A 155 22.48 22.48 11.81
N TYR A 156 22.29 23.17 12.94
CA TYR A 156 22.57 22.60 14.25
C TYR A 156 21.65 21.41 14.55
N LEU A 157 20.35 21.52 14.29
CA LEU A 157 19.38 20.44 14.50
C LEU A 157 19.64 19.20 13.63
N VAL A 158 19.95 19.40 12.34
CA VAL A 158 20.34 18.29 11.46
C VAL A 158 21.58 17.56 12.01
N ASN A 159 22.59 18.30 12.44
CA ASN A 159 23.79 17.70 13.04
C ASN A 159 23.50 17.00 14.37
N MET A 160 22.57 17.55 15.16
CA MET A 160 22.15 16.96 16.45
C MET A 160 21.38 15.65 16.25
N LEU A 161 20.52 15.57 15.23
CA LEU A 161 19.78 14.35 14.87
C LEU A 161 20.69 13.27 14.27
N ALA A 162 21.70 13.67 13.50
CA ALA A 162 22.67 12.74 12.89
C ALA A 162 23.81 12.33 13.85
N GLY A 163 24.00 13.05 14.95
CA GLY A 163 25.07 12.84 15.92
C GLY A 163 24.67 12.02 17.15
N PRO A 164 25.59 11.82 18.08
CA PRO A 164 25.27 11.21 19.37
C PRO A 164 24.23 12.04 20.14
N PRO A 165 23.30 11.42 20.89
CA PRO A 165 22.28 12.12 21.66
C PRO A 165 22.86 13.14 22.64
N VAL A 166 22.29 14.36 22.63
CA VAL A 166 22.64 15.41 23.61
C VAL A 166 21.94 15.08 24.93
N LYS A 167 22.63 14.35 25.81
CA LYS A 167 22.08 13.79 27.07
C LYS A 167 21.34 14.80 27.93
N ALA A 168 21.83 16.06 27.99
CA ALA A 168 21.19 17.10 28.79
C ALA A 168 19.79 17.50 28.25
N LEU A 169 19.52 17.31 26.95
CA LEU A 169 18.24 17.60 26.30
C LEU A 169 17.30 16.38 26.30
N MET A 170 17.87 15.18 26.39
CA MET A 170 17.14 13.90 26.42
C MET A 170 17.05 13.29 27.83
N SER A 171 17.16 14.11 28.85
CA SER A 171 17.02 13.61 30.24
C SER A 171 15.55 13.46 30.65
N PRO A 172 15.23 12.61 31.65
CA PRO A 172 13.89 12.51 32.21
C PRO A 172 13.32 13.85 32.72
N GLU A 173 14.19 14.75 33.18
CA GLU A 173 13.80 16.08 33.68
C GLU A 173 13.42 17.04 32.56
N VAL A 174 13.96 16.85 31.35
CA VAL A 174 13.68 17.68 30.16
C VAL A 174 12.67 16.98 29.28
N ALA A 175 13.10 16.04 28.45
CA ALA A 175 12.25 15.35 27.48
C ALA A 175 11.11 14.57 28.17
N GLY A 176 11.40 13.95 29.34
CA GLY A 176 10.37 13.23 30.11
C GLY A 176 9.29 14.15 30.68
N SER A 177 9.63 15.38 31.08
CA SER A 177 8.65 16.36 31.54
C SER A 177 7.75 16.87 30.42
N ILE A 178 8.29 17.04 29.23
CA ILE A 178 7.53 17.44 28.03
C ILE A 178 6.61 16.29 27.61
N TRP A 179 7.11 15.07 27.57
CA TRP A 179 6.31 13.88 27.28
C TRP A 179 5.14 13.72 28.28
N LYS A 180 5.38 13.93 29.56
CA LYS A 180 4.33 13.92 30.59
C LYS A 180 3.23 14.97 30.34
N GLU A 181 3.60 16.16 29.86
CA GLU A 181 2.62 17.18 29.51
C GLU A 181 1.82 16.78 28.26
N ASN A 182 2.46 16.13 27.26
CA ASN A 182 1.75 15.56 26.09
C ASN A 182 0.69 14.52 26.52
N VAL A 183 1.07 13.60 27.40
CA VAL A 183 0.15 12.60 27.99
C VAL A 183 -1.03 13.27 28.69
N LYS A 184 -0.77 14.31 29.48
CA LYS A 184 -1.81 15.08 30.16
C LYS A 184 -2.74 15.81 29.19
N ILE A 185 -2.21 16.37 28.09
CA ILE A 185 -3.02 17.01 27.05
C ILE A 185 -3.95 15.97 26.40
N ALA A 186 -3.44 14.77 26.10
CA ALA A 186 -4.25 13.68 25.57
C ALA A 186 -5.37 13.26 26.55
N ASP A 187 -5.08 13.18 27.86
CA ASP A 187 -6.10 12.86 28.87
C ASP A 187 -7.17 13.93 28.98
N GLN A 188 -6.78 15.19 28.93
CA GLN A 188 -7.71 16.33 29.01
C GLN A 188 -8.69 16.40 27.82
N ASN A 189 -8.28 15.93 26.65
CA ASN A 189 -9.09 15.91 25.43
C ASN A 189 -9.78 14.56 25.20
N ASN A 190 -9.59 13.57 26.09
CA ASN A 190 -10.23 12.28 25.95
C ASN A 190 -11.65 12.30 26.55
N HIS A 191 -12.66 12.15 25.69
CA HIS A 191 -14.09 12.19 26.07
C HIS A 191 -14.77 10.90 25.63
N PRO A 192 -14.68 9.80 26.42
CA PRO A 192 -15.24 8.51 26.07
C PRO A 192 -16.68 8.57 25.55
N GLY A 193 -16.98 7.91 24.46
CA GLY A 193 -18.26 7.94 23.75
C GLY A 193 -18.45 9.11 22.79
N LYS A 194 -17.53 10.07 22.74
CA LYS A 194 -17.58 11.24 21.84
C LYS A 194 -16.31 11.39 21.03
N PHE A 195 -15.18 11.44 21.70
CA PHE A 195 -13.87 11.60 21.07
C PHE A 195 -12.79 10.89 21.90
N THR A 196 -11.98 10.07 21.29
CA THR A 196 -10.87 9.39 21.95
C THR A 196 -9.54 10.04 21.56
N ALA A 197 -8.80 10.57 22.54
CA ALA A 197 -7.42 11.01 22.37
C ALA A 197 -6.47 9.93 22.88
N PHE A 198 -5.58 9.42 22.02
CA PHE A 198 -4.56 8.43 22.38
C PHE A 198 -3.28 9.09 22.89
N CYS A 199 -2.59 8.43 23.81
CA CYS A 199 -1.18 8.69 24.07
C CYS A 199 -0.35 7.96 23.01
N SER A 200 0.38 8.73 22.23
CA SER A 200 1.12 8.24 21.08
C SER A 200 2.33 9.12 20.78
N TYR A 201 3.25 8.60 20.01
CA TYR A 201 4.41 9.32 19.50
C TYR A 201 4.97 8.61 18.25
N GLU A 202 5.84 9.26 17.51
CA GLU A 202 6.56 8.64 16.42
C GLU A 202 8.00 8.28 16.81
N TYR A 203 8.39 7.03 16.52
CA TYR A 203 9.76 6.57 16.46
C TYR A 203 10.28 6.73 15.03
N THR A 204 11.29 7.60 14.84
CA THR A 204 11.70 8.11 13.52
C THR A 204 13.07 7.59 13.12
N SER A 205 13.15 6.32 12.79
CA SER A 205 14.39 5.71 12.29
C SER A 205 14.55 5.96 10.80
N ALA A 206 15.65 6.58 10.38
CA ALA A 206 15.91 6.93 8.98
C ALA A 206 17.37 6.63 8.56
N PRO A 207 17.86 5.38 8.67
CA PRO A 207 19.22 5.04 8.29
C PRO A 207 19.46 5.28 6.79
N ASP A 208 20.53 6.01 6.46
CA ASP A 208 20.86 6.41 5.08
C ASP A 208 19.67 7.05 4.32
N ASN A 209 18.88 7.88 4.99
CA ASN A 209 17.64 8.52 4.52
C ASN A 209 16.50 7.54 4.13
N ARG A 210 16.53 6.28 4.59
CA ARG A 210 15.47 5.30 4.37
C ARG A 210 14.48 5.32 5.51
N ASN A 211 13.22 5.62 5.22
CA ASN A 211 12.18 5.73 6.24
C ASN A 211 11.84 4.35 6.83
N LEU A 212 12.19 4.18 8.11
CA LEU A 212 11.80 3.04 8.93
C LEU A 212 10.97 3.52 10.14
N HIS A 213 10.08 4.48 9.92
CA HIS A 213 9.29 5.17 10.94
C HIS A 213 8.12 4.32 11.44
N ARG A 214 7.72 4.50 12.71
CA ARG A 214 6.59 3.82 13.35
C ARG A 214 5.88 4.75 14.32
N ASN A 215 4.56 4.86 14.21
CA ASN A 215 3.72 5.48 15.22
C ASN A 215 3.44 4.47 16.34
N ILE A 216 3.68 4.85 17.57
CA ILE A 216 3.46 4.02 18.77
C ILE A 216 2.21 4.49 19.49
N PHE A 217 1.26 3.57 19.70
CA PHE A 217 -0.03 3.81 20.34
C PHE A 217 -0.16 2.99 21.61
N PHE A 218 -0.41 3.65 22.73
CA PHE A 218 -0.70 3.00 24.01
C PHE A 218 -2.20 2.75 24.17
N ARG A 219 -2.56 1.58 24.73
CA ARG A 219 -3.94 1.22 25.01
C ARG A 219 -4.59 2.11 26.06
N ASP A 220 -3.80 2.52 27.07
CA ASP A 220 -4.18 3.53 28.06
C ASP A 220 -2.99 4.45 28.34
N CYS A 221 -3.24 5.56 29.05
CA CYS A 221 -2.22 6.55 29.35
C CYS A 221 -1.72 6.53 30.79
N GLU A 222 -2.24 5.65 31.65
CA GLU A 222 -1.94 5.66 33.07
C GLU A 222 -0.52 5.21 33.40
N LYS A 223 0.01 4.28 32.61
CA LYS A 223 1.30 3.61 32.85
C LYS A 223 2.32 3.82 31.76
N VAL A 224 2.12 4.84 30.91
CA VAL A 224 3.12 5.11 29.84
C VAL A 224 4.52 5.33 30.44
N PRO A 225 5.59 4.96 29.74
CA PRO A 225 6.95 5.12 30.24
C PRO A 225 7.28 6.60 30.48
N VAL A 226 8.26 6.86 31.34
CA VAL A 226 8.70 8.23 31.69
C VAL A 226 9.24 8.97 30.48
N MET A 227 9.78 8.24 29.50
CA MET A 227 10.26 8.77 28.22
C MET A 227 9.84 7.83 27.09
N PRO A 228 9.50 8.37 25.89
CA PRO A 228 9.31 7.57 24.70
C PRO A 228 10.65 6.97 24.26
N TYR A 229 10.63 5.78 23.69
CA TYR A 229 11.80 5.17 23.05
C TYR A 229 11.99 5.79 21.66
N SER A 230 13.20 6.16 21.30
CA SER A 230 13.49 6.93 20.09
C SER A 230 14.58 6.27 19.23
N ALA A 231 14.72 6.72 18.00
CA ALA A 231 15.82 6.31 17.14
C ALA A 231 17.20 6.78 17.67
N LEU A 232 17.24 7.71 18.64
CA LEU A 232 18.45 8.10 19.38
C LEU A 232 18.90 7.01 20.35
N ASP A 233 17.99 6.13 20.80
CA ASP A 233 18.33 4.94 21.61
C ASP A 233 18.86 3.81 20.75
N SER A 234 18.20 3.54 19.63
CA SER A 234 18.62 2.62 18.56
C SER A 234 17.81 2.86 17.30
N TRP A 235 18.46 2.88 16.14
CA TRP A 235 17.76 2.99 14.86
C TRP A 235 17.20 1.63 14.35
N HIS A 236 17.53 0.51 15.02
CA HIS A 236 17.09 -0.83 14.66
C HIS A 236 15.66 -1.10 15.13
N PRO A 237 14.70 -1.41 14.25
CA PRO A 237 13.34 -1.74 14.65
C PRO A 237 13.23 -2.90 15.65
N GLU A 238 14.15 -3.85 15.57
CA GLU A 238 14.21 -5.00 16.49
C GLU A 238 14.48 -4.58 17.94
N ASP A 239 15.22 -3.51 18.16
CA ASP A 239 15.46 -2.99 19.51
C ASP A 239 14.23 -2.24 20.03
N LEU A 240 13.51 -1.53 19.15
CA LEU A 240 12.19 -0.98 19.48
C LEU A 240 11.24 -2.11 19.91
N TRP A 241 11.16 -3.23 19.17
CA TRP A 241 10.28 -4.35 19.53
C TRP A 241 10.66 -4.97 20.88
N LYS A 242 11.95 -5.12 21.19
CA LYS A 242 12.41 -5.58 22.52
C LYS A 242 11.96 -4.64 23.63
N TRP A 243 12.06 -3.33 23.39
CA TRP A 243 11.58 -2.33 24.35
C TRP A 243 10.04 -2.42 24.49
N MET A 244 9.28 -2.54 23.41
CA MET A 244 7.84 -2.73 23.45
C MET A 244 7.44 -3.99 24.24
N ASP A 245 8.14 -5.10 24.04
CA ASP A 245 7.93 -6.33 24.80
C ASP A 245 8.26 -6.16 26.30
N ALA A 246 9.25 -5.35 26.63
CA ALA A 246 9.55 -4.99 28.03
C ALA A 246 8.43 -4.12 28.64
N GLN A 247 7.88 -3.18 27.87
CA GLN A 247 6.73 -2.39 28.30
C GLN A 247 5.50 -3.27 28.58
N ARG A 248 5.20 -4.26 27.73
CA ARG A 248 4.09 -5.21 27.98
C ARG A 248 4.30 -6.02 29.26
N LYS A 249 5.53 -6.44 29.54
CA LYS A 249 5.86 -7.11 30.82
C LYS A 249 5.68 -6.20 32.02
N ALA A 250 5.82 -4.89 31.85
CA ALA A 250 5.55 -3.88 32.87
C ALA A 250 4.05 -3.53 32.99
N GLY A 251 3.18 -4.09 32.14
CA GLY A 251 1.73 -3.88 32.15
C GLY A 251 1.24 -2.77 31.21
N ASN A 252 2.09 -2.35 30.23
CA ASN A 252 1.71 -1.39 29.20
C ASN A 252 1.36 -2.13 27.91
N GLU A 253 0.12 -2.04 27.45
CA GLU A 253 -0.26 -2.53 26.13
C GLU A 253 -0.01 -1.44 25.09
N LEU A 254 0.72 -1.80 24.02
CA LEU A 254 1.07 -0.86 22.95
C LEU A 254 1.21 -1.60 21.62
N LEU A 255 1.02 -0.87 20.52
CA LEU A 255 1.22 -1.33 19.15
C LEU A 255 2.00 -0.30 18.34
N ALA A 256 2.63 -0.76 17.26
CA ALA A 256 3.30 0.09 16.28
C ALA A 256 2.57 0.05 14.94
N ILE A 257 2.50 1.20 14.26
CA ILE A 257 1.99 1.38 12.91
C ILE A 257 3.14 1.85 12.04
N SER A 258 3.64 0.99 11.16
CA SER A 258 4.71 1.38 10.24
C SER A 258 4.16 2.25 9.11
N HIS A 259 4.91 3.27 8.72
CA HIS A 259 4.50 4.20 7.67
C HIS A 259 5.65 4.59 6.75
N ASN A 260 5.34 5.30 5.64
CA ASN A 260 6.31 5.68 4.61
C ASN A 260 7.10 4.50 4.04
N ALA A 261 6.48 3.32 3.93
CA ALA A 261 7.14 2.16 3.34
C ALA A 261 7.59 2.43 1.90
N ASN A 262 6.83 3.22 1.13
CA ASN A 262 7.18 3.67 -0.22
C ASN A 262 8.49 4.50 -0.28
N LEU A 263 8.98 5.00 0.85
CA LEU A 263 10.22 5.78 0.98
C LEU A 263 11.33 5.00 1.72
N SER A 264 11.16 3.69 1.91
CA SER A 264 12.11 2.86 2.67
C SER A 264 13.20 2.20 1.81
N ASP A 265 13.15 2.34 0.49
CA ASP A 265 14.05 1.68 -0.46
C ASP A 265 14.20 0.16 -0.20
N GLY A 266 13.08 -0.50 0.10
CA GLY A 266 12.99 -1.94 0.35
C GLY A 266 13.28 -2.38 1.78
N TRP A 267 13.67 -1.49 2.69
CA TRP A 267 14.06 -1.85 4.04
C TRP A 267 12.90 -2.04 5.01
N MET A 268 11.70 -1.52 4.68
CA MET A 268 10.54 -1.69 5.56
C MET A 268 10.10 -3.16 5.67
N TYR A 269 10.14 -3.91 4.56
CA TYR A 269 9.67 -5.30 4.50
C TYR A 269 10.75 -6.25 3.98
N PRO A 270 11.85 -6.46 4.74
CA PRO A 270 12.94 -7.35 4.31
C PRO A 270 12.49 -8.82 4.29
N THR A 271 13.06 -9.62 3.36
CA THR A 271 12.76 -11.06 3.24
C THR A 271 13.90 -11.99 3.68
N ASP A 272 15.13 -11.51 3.70
CA ASP A 272 16.30 -12.35 3.90
C ASP A 272 17.04 -12.07 5.19
N VAL A 273 17.33 -10.79 5.47
CA VAL A 273 18.09 -10.37 6.66
C VAL A 273 17.38 -9.23 7.39
N ASP A 274 17.57 -9.19 8.69
CA ASP A 274 17.10 -8.12 9.56
C ASP A 274 17.99 -6.86 9.46
N SER A 275 17.67 -5.81 10.23
CA SER A 275 18.44 -4.57 10.20
C SER A 275 19.90 -4.71 10.72
N PHE A 276 20.22 -5.81 11.38
CA PHE A 276 21.59 -6.17 11.80
C PHE A 276 22.33 -7.05 10.78
N GLY A 277 21.71 -7.37 9.64
CA GLY A 277 22.25 -8.29 8.64
C GLY A 277 22.16 -9.79 9.02
N ARG A 278 21.38 -10.14 10.05
CA ARG A 278 21.17 -11.52 10.47
C ARG A 278 20.02 -12.15 9.67
N PRO A 279 20.08 -13.45 9.35
CA PRO A 279 18.96 -14.12 8.68
C PRO A 279 17.66 -13.99 9.47
N ILE A 280 16.57 -13.66 8.76
CA ILE A 280 15.22 -13.62 9.34
C ILE A 280 14.78 -15.04 9.69
N ASP A 281 14.32 -15.21 10.93
CA ASP A 281 13.82 -16.46 11.48
C ASP A 281 12.38 -16.35 12.04
N ALA A 282 11.86 -17.44 12.56
CA ALA A 282 10.52 -17.48 13.15
C ALA A 282 10.39 -16.58 14.40
N ALA A 283 11.45 -16.40 15.17
CA ALA A 283 11.43 -15.55 16.36
C ALA A 283 11.34 -14.07 15.97
N TRP A 284 12.09 -13.63 14.96
CA TRP A 284 11.99 -12.30 14.38
C TRP A 284 10.60 -12.04 13.82
N ALA A 285 10.07 -13.00 13.04
CA ALA A 285 8.73 -12.87 12.45
C ALA A 285 7.63 -12.74 13.51
N ALA A 286 7.70 -13.54 14.57
CA ALA A 286 6.77 -13.47 15.70
C ALA A 286 6.89 -12.17 16.50
N ALA A 287 8.11 -11.64 16.67
CA ALA A 287 8.31 -10.34 17.32
C ALA A 287 7.70 -9.21 16.48
N ARG A 288 7.90 -9.22 15.18
CA ARG A 288 7.31 -8.24 14.28
C ARG A 288 5.77 -8.30 14.28
N ASP A 289 5.17 -9.47 14.07
CA ASP A 289 3.71 -9.62 14.05
C ASP A 289 3.06 -9.16 15.37
N ARG A 290 3.70 -9.42 16.50
CA ARG A 290 3.20 -8.98 17.81
C ARG A 290 3.25 -7.46 17.98
N ASN A 291 4.26 -6.79 17.42
CA ASN A 291 4.53 -5.37 17.64
C ASN A 291 3.97 -4.48 16.52
N GLU A 292 4.16 -4.84 15.26
CA GLU A 292 3.70 -4.06 14.09
C GLU A 292 2.39 -4.65 13.55
N ARG A 293 1.28 -4.26 14.19
CA ARG A 293 -0.04 -4.82 13.86
C ARG A 293 -0.69 -4.19 12.65
N LEU A 294 -0.35 -2.92 12.35
CA LEU A 294 -0.93 -2.12 11.28
C LEU A 294 0.17 -1.51 10.41
N VAL A 295 -0.21 -1.17 9.18
CA VAL A 295 0.58 -0.35 8.27
C VAL A 295 -0.26 0.81 7.77
N GLU A 296 0.33 1.99 7.71
CA GLU A 296 -0.28 3.15 7.07
C GLU A 296 -0.15 3.00 5.55
N ILE A 297 -1.32 2.93 4.89
CA ILE A 297 -1.36 2.68 3.44
C ILE A 297 -1.44 3.98 2.63
N LYS A 298 -1.76 5.08 3.28
CA LYS A 298 -1.99 6.38 2.63
C LYS A 298 -1.71 7.54 3.58
N GLN A 299 -0.95 8.52 3.09
CA GLN A 299 -0.69 9.80 3.75
C GLN A 299 -0.40 10.90 2.71
N ILE A 300 0.00 12.12 3.14
CA ILE A 300 0.31 13.23 2.21
C ILE A 300 1.44 12.89 1.23
N LYS A 301 2.39 12.06 1.63
CA LYS A 301 3.52 11.59 0.79
C LYS A 301 3.14 10.31 0.01
N GLY A 302 1.89 10.25 -0.49
CA GLY A 302 1.41 9.20 -1.40
C GLY A 302 0.81 7.97 -0.72
N GLN A 303 0.71 6.89 -1.48
CA GLN A 303 0.20 5.61 -1.03
C GLN A 303 1.31 4.56 -0.96
N SER A 304 1.16 3.61 -0.04
CA SER A 304 2.04 2.46 0.16
C SER A 304 1.35 1.12 -0.17
N GLU A 305 0.20 1.11 -0.87
CA GLU A 305 -0.49 -0.13 -1.25
C GLU A 305 0.35 -0.95 -2.22
N THR A 306 0.64 -0.37 -3.40
CA THR A 306 1.38 -1.04 -4.46
C THR A 306 2.00 -0.05 -5.46
N HIS A 307 2.82 -0.57 -6.36
CA HIS A 307 3.45 0.19 -7.44
C HIS A 307 3.19 -0.50 -8.79
N PRO A 308 3.05 0.22 -9.94
CA PRO A 308 2.82 -0.39 -11.25
C PRO A 308 3.84 -1.45 -11.65
N LEU A 309 5.09 -1.32 -11.22
CA LEU A 309 6.13 -2.33 -11.46
C LEU A 309 5.95 -3.61 -10.62
N LEU A 310 5.27 -3.55 -9.48
CA LEU A 310 4.97 -4.70 -8.62
C LEU A 310 3.60 -5.32 -8.91
N SER A 311 2.67 -4.52 -9.47
CA SER A 311 1.30 -4.89 -9.80
C SER A 311 0.95 -4.42 -11.23
N PRO A 312 1.61 -4.95 -12.25
CA PRO A 312 1.51 -4.45 -13.62
C PRO A 312 0.13 -4.65 -14.26
N THR A 313 -0.68 -5.56 -13.73
CA THR A 313 -2.05 -5.79 -14.18
C THR A 313 -3.10 -4.99 -13.42
N ASP A 314 -2.70 -4.16 -12.46
CA ASP A 314 -3.59 -3.30 -11.68
C ASP A 314 -3.71 -1.92 -12.35
N GLU A 315 -4.85 -1.63 -12.96
CA GLU A 315 -5.14 -0.35 -13.60
C GLU A 315 -5.13 0.85 -12.64
N PHE A 316 -5.23 0.60 -11.32
CA PHE A 316 -5.25 1.61 -10.26
C PHE A 316 -3.95 1.68 -9.44
N ALA A 317 -2.91 0.98 -9.86
CA ALA A 317 -1.63 0.94 -9.14
C ALA A 317 -0.87 2.28 -9.15
N SER A 318 -1.16 3.16 -10.12
CA SER A 318 -0.50 4.46 -10.28
C SER A 318 -1.13 5.60 -9.46
N TYR A 319 -2.09 5.31 -8.57
CA TYR A 319 -2.73 6.31 -7.74
C TYR A 319 -1.74 6.96 -6.78
N GLU A 320 -1.66 8.30 -6.80
CA GLU A 320 -0.88 9.14 -5.87
C GLU A 320 0.49 8.52 -5.49
N LEU A 321 1.28 8.19 -6.52
CA LEU A 321 2.64 7.70 -6.33
C LEU A 321 3.54 8.85 -5.87
N PHE A 322 4.34 8.55 -4.84
CA PHE A 322 5.33 9.46 -4.32
C PHE A 322 6.65 8.70 -4.19
N SER A 323 7.70 9.15 -4.85
CA SER A 323 8.98 8.46 -4.91
C SER A 323 10.13 9.41 -4.64
N GLY A 324 11.12 8.93 -3.92
CA GLY A 324 12.30 9.68 -3.53
C GLY A 324 12.65 9.44 -2.06
N LEU A 325 13.92 9.55 -1.70
CA LEU A 325 14.38 9.49 -0.31
C LEU A 325 14.37 10.89 0.28
N LEU A 326 13.68 11.08 1.40
CA LEU A 326 13.60 12.38 2.08
C LEU A 326 14.99 12.79 2.60
N GLY A 327 15.37 14.06 2.35
CA GLY A 327 16.64 14.59 2.81
C GLY A 327 17.88 14.11 2.05
N ALA A 328 17.74 13.20 1.08
CA ALA A 328 18.86 12.76 0.25
C ALA A 328 19.20 13.81 -0.83
N PRO A 329 20.47 13.97 -1.22
CA PRO A 329 20.83 14.81 -2.37
C PRO A 329 20.13 14.32 -3.65
N PRO A 330 19.80 15.21 -4.62
CA PRO A 330 19.12 14.83 -5.87
C PRO A 330 19.79 13.72 -6.67
N THR A 331 21.12 13.57 -6.53
CA THR A 331 21.92 12.53 -7.18
C THR A 331 21.77 11.14 -6.55
N VAL A 332 21.25 11.04 -5.32
CA VAL A 332 21.12 9.79 -4.53
C VAL A 332 19.67 9.54 -4.12
N GLY A 333 18.79 10.53 -4.25
CA GLY A 333 17.43 10.51 -3.71
C GLY A 333 16.42 9.65 -4.46
N ARG A 334 16.85 8.65 -5.25
CA ARG A 334 15.96 7.72 -5.93
C ARG A 334 15.76 6.46 -5.11
N VAL A 335 14.52 5.99 -5.02
CA VAL A 335 14.22 4.65 -4.54
C VAL A 335 14.62 3.66 -5.64
N ASP A 336 15.65 2.87 -5.38
CA ASP A 336 16.17 1.87 -6.33
C ASP A 336 15.58 0.47 -6.09
N HIS A 337 15.00 0.23 -4.89
CA HIS A 337 14.46 -1.05 -4.47
C HIS A 337 13.00 -0.90 -4.02
N ILE A 338 12.06 -1.00 -4.96
CA ILE A 338 10.63 -0.96 -4.63
C ILE A 338 10.10 -2.25 -3.99
N GLN A 339 10.76 -3.40 -4.17
CA GLN A 339 10.48 -4.60 -3.40
C GLN A 339 10.79 -4.32 -1.91
N GLY A 340 9.89 -4.76 -1.02
CA GLY A 340 10.00 -4.43 0.40
C GLY A 340 9.58 -3.00 0.77
N SER A 341 9.04 -2.23 -0.20
CA SER A 341 8.57 -0.85 0.00
C SER A 341 7.05 -0.70 -0.11
N PHE A 342 6.30 -1.76 -0.40
CA PHE A 342 4.84 -1.68 -0.60
C PHE A 342 4.11 -2.82 0.10
N ALA A 343 2.98 -2.49 0.73
CA ALA A 343 2.21 -3.39 1.59
C ALA A 343 1.71 -4.64 0.85
N ARG A 344 1.17 -4.52 -0.37
CA ARG A 344 0.69 -5.68 -1.13
C ARG A 344 1.81 -6.66 -1.45
N GLN A 345 3.02 -6.16 -1.79
CA GLN A 345 4.17 -7.03 -2.01
C GLN A 345 4.59 -7.70 -0.70
N ALA A 346 4.62 -6.97 0.41
CA ALA A 346 4.92 -7.55 1.72
C ALA A 346 3.93 -8.65 2.12
N LEU A 347 2.62 -8.48 1.87
CA LEU A 347 1.62 -9.53 2.08
C LEU A 347 1.92 -10.78 1.25
N LYS A 348 2.31 -10.62 -0.04
CA LYS A 348 2.71 -11.73 -0.92
C LYS A 348 3.97 -12.44 -0.41
N ASP A 349 4.98 -11.67 -0.03
CA ASP A 349 6.22 -12.20 0.52
C ASP A 349 5.97 -12.94 1.85
N GLY A 350 5.10 -12.39 2.69
CA GLY A 350 4.72 -13.00 3.96
C GLY A 350 4.06 -14.36 3.82
N ILE A 351 3.09 -14.54 2.91
CA ILE A 351 2.49 -15.86 2.66
C ILE A 351 3.47 -16.82 1.99
N THR A 352 4.43 -16.31 1.20
CA THR A 352 5.48 -17.14 0.60
C THR A 352 6.48 -17.60 1.66
N MET A 353 6.88 -16.73 2.58
CA MET A 353 7.68 -17.13 3.75
C MET A 353 6.94 -18.14 4.63
N GLN A 354 5.62 -17.98 4.82
CA GLN A 354 4.78 -18.96 5.53
C GLN A 354 4.84 -20.33 4.86
N ASP A 355 4.70 -20.35 3.53
CA ASP A 355 4.72 -21.58 2.74
C ASP A 355 6.07 -22.30 2.81
N VAL A 356 7.17 -21.57 2.66
CA VAL A 356 8.53 -22.11 2.50
C VAL A 356 9.26 -22.26 3.82
N ARG A 357 9.09 -21.31 4.75
CA ARG A 357 9.86 -21.21 6.01
C ARG A 357 9.01 -21.47 7.25
N GLY A 358 7.67 -21.59 7.11
CA GLY A 358 6.75 -21.87 8.20
C GLY A 358 6.34 -20.68 9.07
N TYR A 359 6.68 -19.45 8.69
CA TYR A 359 6.32 -18.23 9.43
C TYR A 359 5.99 -17.06 8.48
N ASN A 360 5.15 -16.13 8.94
CA ASN A 360 4.74 -14.93 8.19
C ASN A 360 4.89 -13.68 9.06
N PRO A 361 5.85 -12.80 8.76
CA PRO A 361 6.05 -11.56 9.51
C PRO A 361 5.13 -10.41 9.06
N TYR A 362 4.31 -10.59 8.03
CA TYR A 362 3.58 -9.53 7.34
C TYR A 362 2.05 -9.71 7.39
N LYS A 363 1.55 -10.21 8.53
CA LYS A 363 0.11 -10.29 8.81
C LYS A 363 -0.45 -9.01 9.44
N PHE A 364 -0.25 -7.88 8.79
CA PHE A 364 -0.70 -6.57 9.28
C PHE A 364 -2.08 -6.17 8.72
N GLY A 365 -2.77 -5.27 9.42
CA GLY A 365 -3.97 -4.58 8.95
C GLY A 365 -3.63 -3.25 8.27
N MET A 366 -4.62 -2.63 7.64
CA MET A 366 -4.51 -1.37 6.90
C MET A 366 -5.01 -0.20 7.74
N ALA A 367 -4.27 0.90 7.77
CA ALA A 367 -4.57 2.17 8.40
C ALA A 367 -4.33 3.31 7.39
N GLY A 368 -4.71 4.52 7.70
CA GLY A 368 -4.39 5.73 6.95
C GLY A 368 -4.19 6.90 7.89
N GLY A 369 -3.24 7.77 7.60
CA GLY A 369 -2.91 8.95 8.35
C GLY A 369 -2.59 10.13 7.46
N SER A 370 -2.22 11.27 8.02
CA SER A 370 -1.84 12.44 7.22
C SER A 370 -0.34 12.69 7.16
N ASP A 371 0.38 12.49 8.24
CA ASP A 371 1.77 12.95 8.39
C ASP A 371 1.91 14.46 8.12
N SER A 372 0.83 15.21 8.41
CA SER A 372 0.85 16.66 8.26
C SER A 372 1.64 17.31 9.39
N HIS A 373 2.48 18.27 9.03
CA HIS A 373 3.30 19.03 9.97
C HIS A 373 2.69 20.40 10.31
N ASN A 374 1.41 20.58 9.94
CA ASN A 374 0.65 21.82 10.14
C ASN A 374 -0.34 21.74 11.33
N THR A 375 -0.24 20.72 12.19
CA THR A 375 -1.16 20.48 13.32
C THR A 375 -2.58 20.09 12.89
N GLY A 376 -3.01 20.48 11.72
CA GLY A 376 -4.27 20.09 11.10
C GLY A 376 -4.03 19.06 9.99
N SER A 377 -4.96 18.12 9.85
CA SER A 377 -4.91 17.04 8.84
C SER A 377 -5.73 17.40 7.61
N PRO A 378 -5.09 17.79 6.48
CA PRO A 378 -5.82 18.09 5.25
C PRO A 378 -6.18 16.78 4.52
N TYR A 379 -7.35 16.22 4.76
CA TYR A 379 -7.77 14.96 4.15
C TYR A 379 -8.71 15.11 2.93
N ARG A 380 -9.03 16.34 2.49
CA ARG A 380 -9.92 16.61 1.34
C ARG A 380 -9.21 17.35 0.22
N GLN A 381 -9.50 16.98 -1.03
CA GLN A 381 -8.97 17.62 -2.22
C GLN A 381 -9.36 19.10 -2.33
N ASP A 382 -10.56 19.47 -1.91
CA ASP A 382 -11.08 20.84 -1.96
C ASP A 382 -10.71 21.72 -0.75
N ASN A 383 -10.13 21.11 0.29
CA ASN A 383 -9.64 21.77 1.51
C ASN A 383 -8.17 21.41 1.82
N PHE A 384 -7.34 21.25 0.78
CA PHE A 384 -5.91 20.99 0.93
C PHE A 384 -5.13 22.28 1.13
N TYR A 385 -4.48 22.42 2.27
CA TYR A 385 -3.67 23.60 2.65
C TYR A 385 -2.18 23.29 2.80
N GLY A 386 -1.72 22.17 2.27
CA GLY A 386 -0.32 21.73 2.35
C GLY A 386 -0.01 20.89 3.58
N GLY A 387 1.14 20.23 3.57
CA GLY A 387 1.64 19.40 4.67
C GLY A 387 2.63 20.12 5.57
N HIS A 388 3.28 21.22 5.10
CA HIS A 388 4.40 21.86 5.77
C HIS A 388 4.29 23.39 5.65
N ALA A 389 4.32 24.11 6.77
CA ALA A 389 3.99 25.53 6.82
C ALA A 389 4.82 26.40 5.86
N GLU A 390 6.15 26.38 5.94
CA GLU A 390 7.01 27.23 5.12
C GLU A 390 7.31 26.67 3.74
N ILE A 391 7.08 25.36 3.51
CA ILE A 391 7.36 24.70 2.24
C ILE A 391 6.19 24.88 1.28
N ASP A 392 4.98 24.52 1.69
CA ASP A 392 3.79 24.45 0.84
C ASP A 392 2.52 25.06 1.48
N GLY A 393 2.63 25.78 2.59
CA GLY A 393 1.51 26.37 3.34
C GLY A 393 0.73 27.46 2.61
N THR A 394 1.21 28.00 1.47
CA THR A 394 0.47 28.94 0.63
C THR A 394 0.23 28.38 -0.77
N VAL A 395 -0.83 28.85 -1.45
CA VAL A 395 -1.17 28.42 -2.81
C VAL A 395 -0.01 28.64 -3.78
N ASP A 396 0.63 29.81 -3.72
CA ASP A 396 1.74 30.16 -4.61
C ASP A 396 2.90 29.17 -4.44
N ARG A 397 3.27 28.83 -3.20
CA ARG A 397 4.35 27.88 -2.92
C ARG A 397 4.01 26.46 -3.41
N ARG A 398 2.79 25.97 -3.11
CA ARG A 398 2.34 24.65 -3.55
C ARG A 398 2.32 24.51 -5.05
N MET A 399 1.82 25.54 -5.74
CA MET A 399 1.68 25.52 -7.20
C MET A 399 2.99 25.78 -7.93
N ALA A 400 3.96 26.48 -7.30
CA ALA A 400 5.27 26.72 -7.90
C ALA A 400 6.16 25.46 -7.98
N GLY A 401 5.80 24.37 -7.34
CA GLY A 401 6.59 23.14 -7.36
C GLY A 401 7.91 23.26 -6.60
N VAL A 402 7.88 23.93 -5.45
CA VAL A 402 9.03 24.01 -4.55
C VAL A 402 9.48 22.60 -4.16
N MET A 403 10.79 22.35 -4.16
CA MET A 403 11.34 21.05 -3.79
C MET A 403 11.31 20.88 -2.28
N ALA A 404 10.44 20.01 -1.78
CA ALA A 404 10.46 19.55 -0.40
C ALA A 404 11.72 18.73 -0.16
N PHE A 405 12.39 18.97 0.97
CA PHE A 405 13.58 18.20 1.40
C PHE A 405 14.68 18.11 0.33
N GLY A 406 14.73 19.10 -0.59
CA GLY A 406 15.74 19.21 -1.64
C GLY A 406 15.60 18.28 -2.84
N THR A 407 14.62 17.37 -2.84
CA THR A 407 14.53 16.31 -3.88
C THR A 407 13.14 16.08 -4.45
N ILE A 408 12.07 16.50 -3.77
CA ILE A 408 10.71 16.10 -4.10
C ILE A 408 9.85 17.33 -4.40
N ASP A 409 9.17 17.31 -5.53
CA ASP A 409 8.21 18.31 -5.93
C ASP A 409 6.96 18.24 -5.03
N VAL A 410 6.65 19.32 -4.33
CA VAL A 410 5.48 19.38 -3.42
C VAL A 410 4.14 19.19 -4.15
N ARG A 411 4.08 19.32 -5.47
CA ARG A 411 2.88 19.02 -6.26
C ARG A 411 2.55 17.53 -6.29
N LEU A 412 3.50 16.66 -5.94
CA LEU A 412 3.28 15.23 -5.74
C LEU A 412 2.59 14.94 -4.40
N GLU A 413 2.65 15.86 -3.43
CA GLU A 413 1.87 15.72 -2.19
C GLU A 413 0.37 15.78 -2.47
N ASN A 414 -0.40 15.18 -1.58
CA ASN A 414 -1.84 15.03 -1.75
C ASN A 414 -2.53 14.97 -0.38
N PRO A 415 -3.86 15.10 -0.29
CA PRO A 415 -4.55 15.00 0.99
C PRO A 415 -4.20 13.73 1.75
N GLY A 416 -4.15 13.83 3.07
CA GLY A 416 -3.90 12.71 3.97
C GLY A 416 -4.96 11.62 3.89
N GLY A 417 -4.62 10.42 4.41
CA GLY A 417 -5.58 9.37 4.69
C GLY A 417 -6.21 9.51 6.07
N LEU A 418 -7.17 8.64 6.37
CA LEU A 418 -7.72 8.42 7.70
C LEU A 418 -7.82 6.93 7.98
N THR A 419 -7.79 6.57 9.25
CA THR A 419 -8.03 5.19 9.70
C THR A 419 -9.49 5.02 10.09
N GLY A 420 -10.18 4.05 9.47
CA GLY A 420 -11.46 3.56 9.92
C GLY A 420 -11.27 2.34 10.84
N VAL A 421 -11.98 2.31 11.96
CA VAL A 421 -11.91 1.25 12.97
C VAL A 421 -13.31 0.73 13.29
N TRP A 422 -13.50 -0.58 13.18
CA TRP A 422 -14.74 -1.23 13.63
C TRP A 422 -14.62 -1.63 15.08
N ALA A 423 -15.23 -0.85 15.99
CA ALA A 423 -15.19 -1.07 17.42
C ALA A 423 -16.59 -1.03 18.05
N GLU A 424 -16.74 -1.64 19.22
CA GLU A 424 -18.02 -1.73 19.91
C GLU A 424 -18.44 -0.40 20.54
N GLU A 425 -17.46 0.43 20.92
CA GLU A 425 -17.67 1.74 21.52
C GLU A 425 -16.49 2.68 21.23
N ASN A 426 -16.68 3.99 21.33
CA ASN A 426 -15.62 4.98 21.19
C ASN A 426 -14.91 5.18 22.54
N THR A 427 -13.96 4.30 22.84
CA THR A 427 -13.07 4.39 24.02
C THR A 427 -11.67 3.95 23.61
N ARG A 428 -10.61 4.41 24.32
CA ARG A 428 -9.23 3.98 24.06
C ARG A 428 -9.12 2.46 23.99
N ALA A 429 -9.64 1.77 24.98
CA ALA A 429 -9.55 0.32 25.06
C ALA A 429 -10.23 -0.36 23.86
N SER A 430 -11.49 0.01 23.54
CA SER A 430 -12.24 -0.64 22.46
C SER A 430 -11.64 -0.37 21.07
N LEU A 431 -11.22 0.87 20.82
CA LEU A 431 -10.55 1.24 19.56
C LEU A 431 -9.19 0.57 19.44
N TRP A 432 -8.36 0.61 20.49
CA TRP A 432 -7.05 -0.03 20.48
C TRP A 432 -7.15 -1.55 20.30
N ASP A 433 -8.08 -2.22 21.01
CA ASP A 433 -8.32 -3.66 20.87
C ASP A 433 -8.75 -4.01 19.43
N ALA A 434 -9.54 -3.12 18.77
CA ALA A 434 -9.91 -3.27 17.37
C ALA A 434 -8.71 -3.09 16.42
N MET A 435 -7.88 -2.10 16.68
CA MET A 435 -6.61 -1.90 15.94
C MET A 435 -5.69 -3.10 16.13
N TYR A 436 -5.54 -3.61 17.34
CA TYR A 436 -4.66 -4.75 17.62
C TYR A 436 -5.13 -6.04 16.94
N ARG A 437 -6.45 -6.27 16.85
CA ARG A 437 -7.00 -7.40 16.06
C ARG A 437 -7.11 -7.11 14.57
N LYS A 438 -6.67 -5.90 14.11
CA LYS A 438 -6.61 -5.48 12.70
C LYS A 438 -8.00 -5.33 12.04
N GLU A 439 -9.02 -5.03 12.81
CA GLU A 439 -10.35 -4.76 12.28
C GLU A 439 -10.47 -3.29 11.88
N THR A 440 -9.57 -2.92 10.95
CA THR A 440 -9.33 -1.57 10.47
C THR A 440 -9.35 -1.52 8.95
N PHE A 441 -9.53 -0.33 8.42
CA PHE A 441 -9.40 -0.02 7.00
C PHE A 441 -8.83 1.38 6.83
N GLY A 442 -7.97 1.57 5.81
CA GLY A 442 -7.50 2.90 5.43
C GLY A 442 -8.44 3.53 4.42
N VAL A 443 -8.59 4.86 4.47
CA VAL A 443 -9.26 5.65 3.43
C VAL A 443 -8.33 6.75 2.93
N SER A 444 -8.50 7.17 1.68
CA SER A 444 -7.67 8.22 1.07
C SER A 444 -8.14 9.64 1.41
N GLY A 445 -9.05 9.77 2.36
CA GLY A 445 -9.60 11.02 2.85
C GLY A 445 -11.10 10.91 3.13
N PRO A 446 -11.97 10.70 2.12
CA PRO A 446 -13.41 10.56 2.33
C PRO A 446 -13.74 9.42 3.30
N HIS A 447 -14.76 9.61 4.15
CA HIS A 447 -15.21 8.65 5.16
C HIS A 447 -15.99 7.48 4.52
N ILE A 448 -15.42 6.83 3.50
CA ILE A 448 -15.97 5.63 2.88
C ILE A 448 -15.98 4.51 3.91
N LYS A 449 -17.16 4.00 4.27
CA LYS A 449 -17.26 2.84 5.17
C LYS A 449 -17.17 1.56 4.36
N VAL A 450 -16.32 0.63 4.79
CA VAL A 450 -16.21 -0.69 4.17
C VAL A 450 -16.28 -1.77 5.23
N ARG A 451 -17.12 -2.81 5.01
CA ARG A 451 -17.10 -4.07 5.76
C ARG A 451 -16.66 -5.18 4.85
N PHE A 452 -15.83 -6.06 5.38
CA PHE A 452 -15.33 -7.20 4.66
C PHE A 452 -15.26 -8.40 5.60
N PHE A 453 -16.00 -9.45 5.27
CA PHE A 453 -16.05 -10.72 6.03
C PHE A 453 -15.69 -11.87 5.12
N GLY A 454 -15.05 -12.89 5.67
CA GLY A 454 -14.74 -14.15 4.99
C GLY A 454 -15.28 -15.35 5.75
N GLY A 455 -15.75 -16.35 4.99
CA GLY A 455 -16.30 -17.59 5.55
C GLY A 455 -16.41 -18.69 4.51
N TRP A 456 -17.08 -19.81 4.87
CA TRP A 456 -17.19 -20.95 3.97
C TRP A 456 -18.61 -21.17 3.42
N SER A 457 -19.61 -20.44 3.91
CA SER A 457 -21.01 -20.74 3.63
C SER A 457 -21.93 -19.53 3.63
N TYR A 458 -21.43 -18.34 3.33
CA TYR A 458 -22.29 -17.17 3.21
C TYR A 458 -23.26 -17.32 2.05
N ASN A 459 -24.54 -17.16 2.34
CA ASN A 459 -25.60 -17.20 1.34
C ASN A 459 -25.64 -15.87 0.58
N LYS A 460 -25.94 -15.92 -0.73
CA LYS A 460 -26.10 -14.73 -1.57
C LYS A 460 -27.20 -13.78 -1.07
N ASP A 461 -28.22 -14.30 -0.38
CA ASP A 461 -29.33 -13.54 0.18
C ASP A 461 -29.02 -12.92 1.55
N LEU A 462 -27.87 -13.20 2.14
CA LEU A 462 -27.47 -12.69 3.46
C LEU A 462 -27.66 -11.17 3.58
N LEU A 463 -27.23 -10.43 2.55
CA LEU A 463 -27.29 -8.95 2.53
C LEU A 463 -28.72 -8.38 2.46
N ASN A 464 -29.73 -9.23 2.33
CA ASN A 464 -31.16 -8.85 2.42
C ASN A 464 -31.69 -8.96 3.86
N ALA A 465 -30.97 -9.63 4.76
CA ALA A 465 -31.36 -9.74 6.16
C ALA A 465 -31.05 -8.43 6.91
N ARG A 466 -31.91 -8.03 7.85
CA ARG A 466 -31.70 -6.82 8.67
C ARG A 466 -30.50 -6.94 9.59
N ASP A 467 -30.20 -8.14 10.07
CA ASP A 467 -29.12 -8.51 10.99
C ASP A 467 -27.92 -9.15 10.26
N TRP A 468 -27.75 -8.86 8.97
CA TRP A 468 -26.71 -9.45 8.15
C TRP A 468 -25.28 -9.26 8.72
N VAL A 469 -25.04 -8.16 9.44
CA VAL A 469 -23.76 -7.91 10.11
C VAL A 469 -23.54 -8.93 11.23
N HIS A 470 -24.54 -9.11 12.11
CA HIS A 470 -24.48 -10.09 13.18
C HIS A 470 -24.27 -11.51 12.63
N GLN A 471 -25.02 -11.88 11.61
CA GLN A 471 -24.87 -13.18 10.93
C GLN A 471 -23.49 -13.34 10.29
N SER A 472 -22.89 -12.25 9.77
CA SER A 472 -21.53 -12.29 9.17
C SER A 472 -20.47 -12.59 10.23
N TYR A 473 -20.56 -11.98 11.42
CA TYR A 473 -19.67 -12.31 12.55
C TYR A 473 -19.91 -13.74 13.07
N ALA A 474 -21.15 -14.19 13.14
CA ALA A 474 -21.49 -15.51 13.67
C ALA A 474 -21.03 -16.66 12.76
N ASN A 475 -20.97 -16.46 11.43
CA ASN A 475 -20.70 -17.50 10.43
C ASN A 475 -19.34 -17.40 9.74
N GLY A 476 -18.49 -16.45 10.16
CA GLY A 476 -17.18 -16.25 9.58
C GLY A 476 -16.31 -15.30 10.39
N VAL A 477 -15.39 -14.63 9.72
CA VAL A 477 -14.41 -13.71 10.34
C VAL A 477 -14.43 -12.34 9.67
N PRO A 478 -14.21 -11.26 10.41
CA PRO A 478 -14.05 -9.93 9.84
C PRO A 478 -12.66 -9.76 9.20
N MET A 479 -12.48 -8.63 8.50
CA MET A 479 -11.16 -8.16 8.06
C MET A 479 -10.14 -8.19 9.20
N GLY A 480 -8.88 -8.46 8.87
CA GLY A 480 -7.78 -8.58 9.83
C GLY A 480 -7.61 -9.97 10.45
N ALA A 481 -8.47 -10.94 10.14
CA ALA A 481 -8.47 -12.27 10.74
C ALA A 481 -8.04 -13.38 9.76
N ASP A 482 -7.76 -14.55 10.30
CA ASP A 482 -7.56 -15.78 9.52
C ASP A 482 -8.89 -16.49 9.29
N LEU A 483 -9.10 -17.03 8.07
CA LEU A 483 -10.22 -17.93 7.80
C LEU A 483 -10.13 -19.17 8.71
N PRO A 484 -11.25 -19.64 9.27
CA PRO A 484 -11.25 -20.89 10.01
C PRO A 484 -10.87 -22.06 9.09
N PRO A 485 -10.53 -23.23 9.67
CA PRO A 485 -10.20 -24.42 8.88
C PRO A 485 -11.22 -24.70 7.78
N LEU A 486 -10.74 -25.17 6.63
CA LEU A 486 -11.56 -25.43 5.43
C LEU A 486 -12.79 -26.28 5.75
N LYS A 487 -13.97 -25.76 5.41
CA LYS A 487 -15.27 -26.44 5.55
C LYS A 487 -16.11 -26.47 4.27
N GLY A 488 -15.58 -26.04 3.15
CA GLY A 488 -16.29 -25.91 1.90
C GLY A 488 -15.41 -26.17 0.69
N THR A 489 -15.89 -25.82 -0.48
CA THR A 489 -15.13 -25.95 -1.73
C THR A 489 -14.30 -24.70 -2.04
N ALA A 490 -14.80 -23.53 -1.68
CA ALA A 490 -14.12 -22.23 -1.84
C ALA A 490 -14.62 -21.23 -0.79
N PRO A 491 -13.81 -20.26 -0.37
CA PRO A 491 -14.23 -19.23 0.56
C PRO A 491 -15.23 -18.28 -0.10
N THR A 492 -16.20 -17.85 0.70
CA THR A 492 -17.15 -16.80 0.35
C THR A 492 -16.87 -15.55 1.15
N PHE A 493 -17.00 -14.40 0.52
CA PHE A 493 -16.74 -13.10 1.13
C PHE A 493 -17.98 -12.21 1.04
N VAL A 494 -18.32 -11.57 2.14
CA VAL A 494 -19.32 -10.51 2.19
C VAL A 494 -18.58 -9.20 2.15
N VAL A 495 -18.91 -8.36 1.18
CA VAL A 495 -18.38 -7.00 1.10
C VAL A 495 -19.53 -6.01 0.97
N TRP A 496 -19.44 -4.94 1.73
CA TRP A 496 -20.37 -3.83 1.75
C TRP A 496 -19.60 -2.51 1.87
N ALA A 497 -19.98 -1.54 1.05
CA ALA A 497 -19.42 -0.20 1.11
C ALA A 497 -20.51 0.86 0.94
N VAL A 498 -20.36 1.98 1.67
CA VAL A 498 -21.17 3.17 1.51
C VAL A 498 -20.27 4.39 1.42
N LYS A 499 -20.63 5.30 0.49
CA LYS A 499 -19.88 6.54 0.26
C LYS A 499 -19.88 7.46 1.48
N ASP A 500 -18.92 8.35 1.55
CA ASP A 500 -19.00 9.56 2.38
C ASP A 500 -20.18 10.43 1.90
N PRO A 501 -21.08 10.86 2.78
CA PRO A 501 -22.23 11.72 2.39
C PRO A 501 -21.81 12.99 1.63
N THR A 502 -20.63 13.53 1.91
CA THR A 502 -20.11 14.79 1.37
C THR A 502 -19.15 14.62 0.19
N SER A 503 -18.85 13.37 -0.22
CA SER A 503 -17.92 13.05 -1.31
C SER A 503 -18.63 12.46 -2.54
N ALA A 504 -17.84 11.86 -3.43
CA ALA A 504 -18.29 11.28 -4.69
C ALA A 504 -19.03 9.95 -4.48
N ASN A 505 -19.82 9.55 -5.47
CA ASN A 505 -20.43 8.23 -5.50
C ASN A 505 -19.39 7.14 -5.76
N LEU A 506 -19.70 5.91 -5.37
CA LEU A 506 -18.83 4.75 -5.57
C LEU A 506 -18.88 4.26 -7.02
N ASP A 507 -17.71 4.01 -7.59
CA ASP A 507 -17.54 3.36 -8.89
C ASP A 507 -17.69 1.84 -8.77
N ARG A 508 -16.83 1.20 -7.97
CA ARG A 508 -16.77 -0.25 -7.82
C ARG A 508 -16.15 -0.71 -6.51
N ILE A 509 -16.39 -1.98 -6.20
CA ILE A 509 -15.65 -2.75 -5.19
C ILE A 509 -14.81 -3.80 -5.92
N GLN A 510 -13.54 -3.88 -5.54
CA GLN A 510 -12.60 -4.90 -5.97
C GLN A 510 -12.22 -5.80 -4.80
N ILE A 511 -12.02 -7.10 -5.06
CA ILE A 511 -11.30 -7.99 -4.14
C ILE A 511 -9.96 -8.30 -4.76
N ILE A 512 -8.90 -7.97 -4.03
CA ILE A 512 -7.53 -8.32 -4.36
C ILE A 512 -7.17 -9.62 -3.66
N LYS A 513 -6.86 -10.65 -4.47
CA LYS A 513 -6.37 -11.94 -4.02
C LYS A 513 -4.86 -12.00 -4.26
N GLY A 514 -4.10 -12.39 -3.24
CA GLY A 514 -2.72 -12.83 -3.38
C GLY A 514 -2.60 -14.29 -2.99
N TRP A 515 -1.74 -15.05 -3.68
CA TRP A 515 -1.44 -16.44 -3.33
C TRP A 515 0.01 -16.78 -3.65
N THR A 516 0.50 -17.91 -3.12
CA THR A 516 1.86 -18.40 -3.39
C THR A 516 1.85 -19.85 -3.85
N LYS A 517 2.78 -20.19 -4.75
CA LYS A 517 3.03 -21.55 -5.19
C LYS A 517 4.52 -21.72 -5.51
N ASP A 518 5.14 -22.73 -4.92
CA ASP A 518 6.54 -23.09 -5.19
C ASP A 518 7.50 -21.89 -5.12
N GLY A 519 7.37 -21.05 -4.08
CA GLY A 519 8.21 -19.88 -3.87
C GLY A 519 7.86 -18.66 -4.73
N GLN A 520 6.96 -18.76 -5.68
CA GLN A 520 6.46 -17.62 -6.46
C GLN A 520 5.16 -17.07 -5.85
N SER A 521 5.03 -15.75 -5.83
CA SER A 521 3.82 -15.08 -5.38
C SER A 521 3.05 -14.48 -6.57
N PHE A 522 1.74 -14.52 -6.47
CA PHE A 522 0.81 -14.08 -7.52
C PHE A 522 -0.23 -13.14 -6.94
N GLU A 523 -0.90 -12.40 -7.82
CA GLU A 523 -2.07 -11.61 -7.46
C GLU A 523 -3.10 -11.61 -8.58
N LYS A 524 -4.36 -11.45 -8.19
CA LYS A 524 -5.46 -11.20 -9.11
C LYS A 524 -6.47 -10.25 -8.47
N ILE A 525 -6.98 -9.33 -9.29
CA ILE A 525 -7.94 -8.35 -8.86
C ILE A 525 -9.27 -8.69 -9.53
N PHE A 526 -10.31 -8.83 -8.73
CA PHE A 526 -11.66 -9.13 -9.17
C PHE A 526 -12.54 -7.91 -8.93
N ASP A 527 -13.20 -7.40 -9.97
CA ASP A 527 -14.31 -6.46 -9.83
C ASP A 527 -15.53 -7.26 -9.38
N VAL A 528 -16.01 -7.06 -8.14
CA VAL A 528 -17.05 -7.91 -7.52
C VAL A 528 -18.39 -7.21 -7.37
N ALA A 529 -18.41 -5.87 -7.34
CA ALA A 529 -19.61 -5.05 -7.40
C ALA A 529 -19.27 -3.71 -8.07
N TRP A 530 -20.19 -3.16 -8.84
CA TRP A 530 -19.98 -1.88 -9.55
C TRP A 530 -21.30 -1.17 -9.81
N SER A 531 -21.23 0.12 -10.05
CA SER A 531 -22.38 0.96 -10.38
C SER A 531 -22.72 0.91 -11.87
N GLY A 532 -24.00 1.11 -12.21
CA GLY A 532 -24.52 1.17 -13.58
C GLY A 532 -24.52 -0.19 -14.29
N ASP A 533 -24.86 -0.16 -15.59
CA ASP A 533 -25.07 -1.37 -16.40
C ASP A 533 -23.82 -1.85 -17.14
N ARG A 534 -22.63 -1.46 -16.68
CA ARG A 534 -21.36 -1.86 -17.28
C ARG A 534 -21.17 -3.37 -17.20
N LYS A 535 -20.74 -3.98 -18.29
CA LYS A 535 -20.48 -5.42 -18.35
C LYS A 535 -18.99 -5.67 -18.31
N PRO A 536 -18.52 -6.63 -17.50
CA PRO A 536 -17.13 -7.05 -17.51
C PRO A 536 -16.70 -7.49 -18.92
N ASP A 537 -15.51 -7.12 -19.30
CA ASP A 537 -14.86 -7.61 -20.51
C ASP A 537 -14.70 -9.14 -20.44
N LYS A 538 -15.02 -9.82 -21.53
CA LYS A 538 -15.06 -11.28 -21.57
C LYS A 538 -13.69 -11.94 -21.39
N TRP A 539 -12.61 -11.22 -21.67
CA TRP A 539 -11.25 -11.76 -21.65
C TRP A 539 -10.52 -11.43 -20.36
N SER A 540 -10.61 -10.17 -19.95
CA SER A 540 -9.94 -9.69 -18.72
C SER A 540 -10.77 -9.87 -17.46
N GLY A 541 -12.09 -10.02 -17.58
CA GLY A 541 -13.02 -10.00 -16.46
C GLY A 541 -13.15 -8.63 -15.78
N ARG A 542 -12.54 -7.58 -16.33
CA ARG A 542 -12.55 -6.23 -15.80
C ARG A 542 -13.76 -5.45 -16.24
N VAL A 543 -14.32 -4.69 -15.31
CA VAL A 543 -15.40 -3.74 -15.61
C VAL A 543 -14.77 -2.50 -16.28
N PRO A 544 -15.28 -2.04 -17.43
CA PRO A 544 -14.78 -0.81 -18.07
C PRO A 544 -14.77 0.39 -17.12
N ALA A 545 -13.94 1.39 -17.40
CA ALA A 545 -13.93 2.65 -16.65
C ALA A 545 -15.32 3.29 -16.63
N ILE A 546 -15.65 3.90 -15.50
CA ILE A 546 -16.88 4.70 -15.40
C ILE A 546 -16.71 6.02 -16.17
N GLN A 547 -17.79 6.54 -16.71
CA GLN A 547 -17.76 7.86 -17.33
C GLN A 547 -17.39 8.92 -16.29
N SER A 548 -16.38 9.74 -16.59
CA SER A 548 -16.04 10.88 -15.75
C SER A 548 -17.05 12.00 -15.90
N THR A 549 -17.49 12.55 -14.78
CA THR A 549 -18.36 13.74 -14.71
C THR A 549 -17.58 15.01 -14.36
N VAL A 550 -16.25 14.96 -14.40
CA VAL A 550 -15.39 16.08 -14.05
C VAL A 550 -15.42 17.14 -15.15
N ASP A 551 -15.79 18.38 -14.78
CA ASP A 551 -15.58 19.59 -15.56
C ASP A 551 -14.19 20.17 -15.24
N LEU A 552 -13.24 19.91 -16.13
CA LEU A 552 -11.84 20.36 -15.93
C LEU A 552 -11.71 21.88 -15.92
N GLY A 553 -12.60 22.62 -16.64
CA GLY A 553 -12.55 24.08 -16.69
C GLY A 553 -13.03 24.75 -15.40
N LYS A 554 -13.89 24.07 -14.63
CA LYS A 554 -14.41 24.57 -13.35
C LYS A 554 -13.83 23.84 -12.16
N ALA A 555 -13.08 22.76 -12.37
CA ALA A 555 -12.61 21.84 -11.34
C ALA A 555 -13.76 21.33 -10.44
N THR A 556 -14.87 20.95 -11.03
CA THR A 556 -16.06 20.41 -10.34
C THR A 556 -16.43 19.05 -10.92
N TYR A 557 -17.29 18.33 -10.23
CA TYR A 557 -17.86 17.06 -10.71
C TYR A 557 -19.33 16.95 -10.28
N THR A 558 -20.08 16.02 -10.86
CA THR A 558 -21.43 15.68 -10.44
C THR A 558 -21.53 14.22 -10.03
N ASN A 559 -22.52 13.91 -9.19
CA ASN A 559 -22.84 12.54 -8.77
C ASN A 559 -23.95 11.92 -9.66
N ASP A 560 -23.97 12.24 -10.96
CA ASP A 560 -24.94 11.69 -11.92
C ASP A 560 -24.68 10.22 -12.27
N VAL A 561 -23.48 9.75 -11.97
CA VAL A 561 -23.05 8.35 -12.10
C VAL A 561 -22.56 7.82 -10.77
N GLY A 562 -22.25 6.53 -10.70
CA GLY A 562 -21.84 5.91 -9.45
C GLY A 562 -23.03 5.45 -8.60
N SER A 563 -22.76 4.91 -7.42
CA SER A 563 -23.74 4.43 -6.46
C SER A 563 -23.44 4.93 -5.04
N VAL A 564 -24.46 5.18 -4.24
CA VAL A 564 -24.29 5.54 -2.82
C VAL A 564 -23.87 4.36 -1.96
N GLU A 565 -24.27 3.15 -2.36
CA GLU A 565 -23.97 1.89 -1.70
C GLU A 565 -23.62 0.83 -2.76
N LEU A 566 -22.60 0.02 -2.48
CA LEU A 566 -22.30 -1.19 -3.22
C LEU A 566 -22.11 -2.36 -2.25
N LYS A 567 -22.63 -3.53 -2.61
CA LYS A 567 -22.54 -4.72 -1.77
C LYS A 567 -22.67 -6.01 -2.57
N THR A 568 -22.02 -7.05 -2.12
CA THR A 568 -22.12 -8.39 -2.73
C THR A 568 -21.67 -9.49 -1.78
N VAL A 569 -22.13 -10.70 -2.05
CA VAL A 569 -21.53 -11.95 -1.55
C VAL A 569 -20.83 -12.60 -2.73
N TRP A 570 -19.50 -12.72 -2.64
CA TRP A 570 -18.64 -13.22 -3.70
C TRP A 570 -17.91 -14.50 -3.25
N THR A 571 -17.83 -15.49 -4.14
CA THR A 571 -17.08 -16.74 -3.91
C THR A 571 -15.87 -16.74 -4.82
N ASP A 572 -14.69 -17.10 -4.29
CA ASP A 572 -13.49 -17.18 -5.12
C ASP A 572 -13.61 -18.30 -6.18
N PRO A 573 -13.71 -17.96 -7.48
CA PRO A 573 -13.86 -18.95 -8.54
C PRO A 573 -12.55 -19.69 -8.88
N GLU A 574 -11.43 -19.23 -8.34
CA GLU A 574 -10.09 -19.76 -8.61
C GLU A 574 -9.38 -20.17 -7.32
N PHE A 575 -10.15 -20.62 -6.34
CA PHE A 575 -9.62 -21.09 -5.07
C PHE A 575 -8.89 -22.43 -5.23
N ASP A 576 -7.68 -22.49 -4.68
CA ASP A 576 -6.94 -23.76 -4.52
C ASP A 576 -6.66 -23.99 -3.03
N ALA A 577 -7.25 -25.06 -2.50
CA ALA A 577 -7.17 -25.38 -1.08
C ALA A 577 -5.76 -25.76 -0.61
N SER A 578 -4.83 -26.02 -1.53
CA SER A 578 -3.43 -26.37 -1.23
C SER A 578 -2.50 -25.16 -1.08
N LEU A 579 -2.96 -23.95 -1.47
CA LEU A 579 -2.13 -22.74 -1.55
C LEU A 579 -2.48 -21.75 -0.44
N HIS A 580 -1.46 -21.14 0.16
CA HIS A 580 -1.64 -19.98 1.02
C HIS A 580 -2.16 -18.79 0.21
N ALA A 581 -3.13 -18.07 0.77
CA ALA A 581 -3.71 -16.89 0.13
C ALA A 581 -4.09 -15.80 1.14
N PHE A 582 -4.22 -14.58 0.65
CA PHE A 582 -4.90 -13.48 1.35
C PHE A 582 -5.88 -12.79 0.42
N TYR A 583 -6.85 -12.11 1.02
CA TYR A 583 -7.88 -11.33 0.32
C TYR A 583 -8.11 -10.01 1.04
N TYR A 584 -8.21 -8.90 0.30
CA TYR A 584 -8.70 -7.64 0.84
C TYR A 584 -9.59 -6.92 -0.16
N ALA A 585 -10.50 -6.08 0.35
CA ALA A 585 -11.37 -5.27 -0.46
C ALA A 585 -10.75 -3.88 -0.72
N ARG A 586 -10.89 -3.40 -1.97
CA ARG A 586 -10.62 -2.02 -2.35
C ARG A 586 -11.89 -1.41 -2.93
N VAL A 587 -12.30 -0.26 -2.41
CA VAL A 587 -13.49 0.48 -2.84
C VAL A 587 -13.03 1.74 -3.54
N LEU A 588 -13.58 2.05 -4.71
CA LEU A 588 -13.21 3.22 -5.51
C LEU A 588 -14.41 4.14 -5.65
N GLU A 589 -14.22 5.45 -5.48
CA GLU A 589 -15.14 6.49 -5.90
C GLU A 589 -15.06 6.71 -7.42
N ILE A 590 -16.03 7.43 -7.99
CA ILE A 590 -15.93 7.96 -9.36
C ILE A 590 -14.83 9.02 -9.42
N PRO A 591 -14.28 9.34 -10.62
CA PRO A 591 -13.22 10.36 -10.75
C PRO A 591 -13.67 11.72 -10.22
N THR A 592 -12.78 12.37 -9.46
CA THR A 592 -12.93 13.73 -8.90
C THR A 592 -11.73 14.60 -9.24
N PRO A 593 -11.86 15.94 -9.24
CA PRO A 593 -10.73 16.85 -9.45
C PRO A 593 -9.67 16.70 -8.33
N ARG A 594 -8.39 16.63 -8.72
CA ARG A 594 -7.29 16.71 -7.76
C ARG A 594 -7.11 18.13 -7.25
N TRP A 595 -6.58 18.31 -6.03
CA TRP A 595 -6.36 19.62 -5.41
C TRP A 595 -5.55 20.59 -6.29
N THR A 596 -4.61 20.08 -7.07
CA THR A 596 -3.81 20.87 -8.00
C THR A 596 -4.65 21.52 -9.10
N LEU A 597 -5.62 20.77 -9.65
CA LEU A 597 -6.59 21.34 -10.60
C LEU A 597 -7.50 22.37 -9.91
N ILE A 598 -8.02 22.02 -8.71
CA ILE A 598 -8.94 22.90 -7.96
C ILE A 598 -8.28 24.26 -7.66
N GLN A 599 -7.05 24.23 -7.16
CA GLN A 599 -6.34 25.46 -6.80
C GLN A 599 -5.87 26.23 -8.02
N ALA A 600 -5.44 25.56 -9.09
CA ALA A 600 -5.09 26.23 -10.35
C ALA A 600 -6.27 26.99 -10.92
N VAL A 601 -7.46 26.37 -11.01
CA VAL A 601 -8.67 27.03 -11.52
C VAL A 601 -9.09 28.19 -10.62
N LYS A 602 -9.08 28.03 -9.29
CA LYS A 602 -9.41 29.10 -8.33
C LYS A 602 -8.46 30.30 -8.42
N ALA A 603 -7.17 30.04 -8.67
CA ALA A 603 -6.14 31.07 -8.76
C ALA A 603 -5.93 31.62 -10.19
N GLY A 604 -6.62 31.09 -11.20
CA GLY A 604 -6.42 31.47 -12.61
C GLY A 604 -5.05 31.03 -13.17
N LEU A 605 -4.47 29.97 -12.63
CA LEU A 605 -3.19 29.39 -13.03
C LEU A 605 -3.38 28.21 -13.99
N THR A 606 -2.33 27.86 -14.73
CA THR A 606 -2.29 26.61 -15.51
C THR A 606 -2.12 25.43 -14.55
N PRO A 607 -2.97 24.38 -14.63
CA PRO A 607 -2.75 23.16 -13.86
C PRO A 607 -1.41 22.51 -14.18
N PRO A 608 -0.70 21.97 -13.19
CA PRO A 608 0.60 21.34 -13.42
C PRO A 608 0.45 20.02 -14.22
N ASP A 609 1.44 19.70 -15.04
CA ASP A 609 1.52 18.49 -15.87
C ASP A 609 2.24 17.31 -15.17
N VAL A 610 2.88 17.57 -14.01
CA VAL A 610 3.62 16.55 -13.25
C VAL A 610 2.72 15.56 -12.49
N VAL A 611 1.43 15.85 -12.39
CA VAL A 611 0.43 15.00 -11.69
C VAL A 611 -0.86 14.90 -12.50
N PRO A 612 -1.66 13.83 -12.34
CA PRO A 612 -2.97 13.74 -12.94
C PRO A 612 -3.90 14.87 -12.48
N LEU A 613 -4.77 15.35 -13.37
CA LEU A 613 -5.76 16.39 -13.03
C LEU A 613 -6.91 15.85 -12.18
N THR A 614 -7.14 14.54 -12.23
CA THR A 614 -8.23 13.84 -11.53
C THR A 614 -7.70 12.61 -10.82
N GLY A 615 -8.36 12.21 -9.73
CA GLY A 615 -8.10 10.98 -8.99
C GLY A 615 -9.40 10.23 -8.68
N GLN A 616 -9.29 8.99 -8.20
CA GLN A 616 -10.40 8.22 -7.64
C GLN A 616 -10.08 7.90 -6.19
N GLU A 617 -10.75 8.59 -5.27
CA GLU A 617 -10.61 8.34 -3.84
C GLU A 617 -11.03 6.92 -3.52
N ARG A 618 -10.51 6.36 -2.43
CA ARG A 618 -10.64 4.93 -2.17
C ARG A 618 -10.55 4.54 -0.69
N ALA A 619 -10.99 3.32 -0.42
CA ALA A 619 -10.78 2.66 0.85
C ALA A 619 -10.16 1.27 0.64
N TRP A 620 -9.36 0.80 1.63
CA TRP A 620 -8.71 -0.51 1.65
C TRP A 620 -8.99 -1.21 2.97
N SER A 621 -9.66 -2.37 2.92
CA SER A 621 -9.85 -3.18 4.12
C SER A 621 -8.56 -3.88 4.53
N SER A 622 -8.41 -4.18 5.81
CA SER A 622 -7.41 -5.15 6.27
C SER A 622 -7.64 -6.51 5.61
N PRO A 623 -6.56 -7.28 5.34
CA PRO A 623 -6.67 -8.58 4.70
C PRO A 623 -7.34 -9.65 5.57
N ILE A 624 -7.89 -10.68 4.90
CA ILE A 624 -8.28 -11.97 5.49
C ILE A 624 -7.37 -13.03 4.89
N TRP A 625 -6.76 -13.88 5.73
CA TRP A 625 -5.79 -14.89 5.30
C TRP A 625 -6.39 -16.29 5.28
N TYR A 626 -5.93 -17.08 4.30
CA TYR A 626 -6.19 -18.53 4.24
C TYR A 626 -4.87 -19.30 4.38
N THR A 627 -4.85 -20.25 5.30
CA THR A 627 -3.75 -21.20 5.50
C THR A 627 -4.23 -22.61 5.17
N PRO A 628 -3.62 -23.31 4.21
CA PRO A 628 -4.01 -24.67 3.84
C PRO A 628 -3.73 -25.65 4.97
N SER A 629 -4.57 -26.68 5.10
CA SER A 629 -4.31 -27.80 6.01
C SER A 629 -3.14 -28.66 5.51
N ALA A 630 -2.51 -29.39 6.42
CA ALA A 630 -1.44 -30.31 6.07
C ALA A 630 -1.88 -31.36 5.03
N ASP A 631 -3.13 -31.82 5.11
CA ASP A 631 -3.67 -32.81 4.16
C ASP A 631 -3.93 -32.20 2.77
N ALA A 632 -4.39 -30.97 2.69
CA ALA A 632 -4.54 -30.26 1.42
C ALA A 632 -3.18 -30.10 0.71
N ARG A 633 -2.11 -29.83 1.46
CA ARG A 633 -0.75 -29.68 0.93
C ARG A 633 -0.10 -30.98 0.46
N LYS A 634 -0.38 -32.12 1.11
CA LYS A 634 0.18 -33.44 0.72
C LYS A 634 -0.17 -33.85 -0.71
N ASN A 635 -1.29 -33.37 -1.23
CA ASN A 635 -1.80 -33.71 -2.56
C ASN A 635 -1.33 -32.71 -3.65
N ALA A 636 -0.63 -31.64 -3.29
CA ALA A 636 -0.10 -30.69 -4.25
C ALA A 636 1.19 -31.23 -4.89
N PRO A 637 1.38 -31.11 -6.21
CA PRO A 637 2.66 -31.44 -6.83
C PRO A 637 3.76 -30.57 -6.21
N ALA A 638 4.82 -31.21 -5.72
CA ALA A 638 5.96 -30.48 -5.15
C ALA A 638 6.80 -29.82 -6.25
N GLY A 639 7.08 -28.52 -6.13
CA GLY A 639 8.02 -27.81 -6.97
C GLY A 639 9.46 -28.29 -6.78
N MET A 640 10.33 -28.02 -7.74
CA MET A 640 11.74 -28.40 -7.70
C MET A 640 12.54 -27.39 -6.86
N THR A 641 13.15 -27.84 -5.78
CA THR A 641 14.05 -26.99 -4.99
C THR A 641 15.50 -27.09 -5.45
N VAL A 642 16.30 -26.08 -5.08
CA VAL A 642 17.75 -26.11 -5.26
C VAL A 642 18.39 -27.32 -4.53
N THR A 643 17.84 -27.71 -3.40
CA THR A 643 18.29 -28.90 -2.65
C THR A 643 18.04 -30.17 -3.45
N ASP A 644 16.85 -30.30 -4.06
CA ASP A 644 16.53 -31.45 -4.90
C ASP A 644 17.41 -31.53 -6.14
N LEU A 645 17.70 -30.37 -6.76
CA LEU A 645 18.63 -30.30 -7.90
C LEU A 645 20.05 -30.78 -7.50
N LYS A 646 20.57 -30.31 -6.37
CA LYS A 646 21.87 -30.70 -5.85
C LYS A 646 21.92 -32.19 -5.51
N ALA A 647 20.86 -32.70 -4.90
CA ALA A 647 20.75 -34.15 -4.60
C ALA A 647 20.73 -35.01 -5.87
N LYS A 648 20.24 -34.47 -6.97
CA LYS A 648 20.26 -35.10 -8.31
C LYS A 648 21.57 -34.82 -9.09
N GLY A 649 22.61 -34.31 -8.44
CA GLY A 649 23.94 -34.09 -9.00
C GLY A 649 24.10 -32.79 -9.79
N ALA A 650 23.17 -31.82 -9.67
CA ALA A 650 23.33 -30.51 -10.29
C ALA A 650 24.44 -29.69 -9.62
N THR A 651 25.22 -28.97 -10.41
CA THR A 651 26.29 -28.09 -9.95
C THR A 651 25.97 -26.64 -10.24
N GLN A 652 26.21 -25.76 -9.25
CA GLN A 652 26.07 -24.32 -9.46
C GLN A 652 27.20 -23.81 -10.36
N LEU A 653 26.85 -22.92 -11.30
CA LEU A 653 27.84 -22.28 -12.17
C LEU A 653 28.49 -21.10 -11.46
N GLY A 654 29.82 -21.00 -11.56
CA GLY A 654 30.57 -19.81 -11.14
C GLY A 654 30.66 -18.74 -12.24
N ASP A 655 31.20 -17.57 -11.91
CA ASP A 655 31.23 -16.39 -12.79
C ASP A 655 31.84 -16.67 -14.17
N ALA A 656 32.95 -17.41 -14.23
CA ALA A 656 33.60 -17.76 -15.50
C ALA A 656 32.71 -18.66 -16.38
N GLN A 657 32.03 -19.64 -15.77
CA GLN A 657 31.11 -20.55 -16.46
C GLN A 657 29.84 -19.80 -16.92
N LEU A 658 29.31 -18.88 -16.09
CA LEU A 658 28.19 -18.02 -16.45
C LEU A 658 28.53 -17.12 -17.63
N LYS A 659 29.70 -16.46 -17.62
CA LYS A 659 30.18 -15.65 -18.74
C LYS A 659 30.25 -16.46 -20.04
N ALA A 660 30.82 -17.64 -19.96
CA ALA A 660 30.92 -18.55 -21.11
C ALA A 660 29.54 -19.04 -21.62
N LEU A 661 28.59 -19.23 -20.70
CA LEU A 661 27.26 -19.70 -21.01
C LEU A 661 26.40 -18.62 -21.66
N ILE A 662 26.37 -17.38 -21.11
CA ILE A 662 25.31 -16.41 -21.43
C ILE A 662 25.74 -15.24 -22.32
N VAL A 663 26.99 -14.76 -22.26
CA VAL A 663 27.41 -13.56 -22.98
C VAL A 663 27.33 -13.76 -24.49
N GLY A 664 26.60 -12.89 -25.17
CA GLY A 664 26.37 -12.93 -26.62
C GLY A 664 25.43 -14.07 -27.06
N LYS A 665 24.66 -14.68 -26.13
CA LYS A 665 23.80 -15.82 -26.41
C LYS A 665 22.35 -15.59 -26.02
N ALA A 666 21.47 -16.38 -26.60
CA ALA A 666 20.04 -16.37 -26.31
C ALA A 666 19.57 -17.73 -25.78
N PHE A 667 18.51 -17.70 -25.01
CA PHE A 667 17.93 -18.85 -24.33
C PHE A 667 16.42 -18.84 -24.44
N TRP A 668 15.85 -20.04 -24.47
CA TRP A 668 14.48 -20.30 -24.09
C TRP A 668 14.42 -20.56 -22.59
N VAL A 669 13.48 -19.93 -21.94
CA VAL A 669 13.24 -20.12 -20.51
C VAL A 669 11.79 -20.51 -20.31
N ARG A 670 11.57 -21.60 -19.59
CA ARG A 670 10.26 -22.05 -19.18
C ARG A 670 10.13 -21.89 -17.65
N ASN A 671 9.09 -21.19 -17.22
CA ASN A 671 8.70 -21.17 -15.82
C ASN A 671 7.88 -22.45 -15.53
N ASN A 672 8.42 -23.33 -14.72
CA ASN A 672 7.79 -24.64 -14.42
C ASN A 672 6.55 -24.52 -13.51
N VAL A 673 6.35 -23.40 -12.83
CA VAL A 673 5.17 -23.15 -11.98
C VAL A 673 3.97 -22.70 -12.81
N THR A 674 4.18 -21.79 -13.74
CA THR A 674 3.12 -21.17 -14.56
C THR A 674 2.97 -21.83 -15.94
N GLY A 675 3.99 -22.55 -16.40
CA GLY A 675 4.09 -23.01 -17.78
C GLY A 675 4.44 -21.91 -18.77
N GLU A 676 4.64 -20.67 -18.31
CA GLU A 676 5.01 -19.55 -19.15
C GLU A 676 6.38 -19.76 -19.81
N GLN A 677 6.50 -19.34 -21.05
CA GLN A 677 7.73 -19.41 -21.80
C GLN A 677 8.14 -18.01 -22.26
N PHE A 678 9.43 -17.72 -22.17
CA PHE A 678 9.99 -16.48 -22.68
C PHE A 678 11.40 -16.71 -23.26
N SER A 679 11.82 -15.83 -24.14
CA SER A 679 13.20 -15.79 -24.64
C SER A 679 13.97 -14.69 -23.94
N ILE A 680 15.21 -14.97 -23.59
CA ILE A 680 16.14 -13.97 -23.06
C ILE A 680 17.44 -14.02 -23.83
N ALA A 681 17.93 -12.86 -24.30
CA ALA A 681 19.24 -12.72 -24.92
C ALA A 681 20.11 -11.80 -24.08
N TYR A 682 21.36 -12.21 -23.88
CA TYR A 682 22.36 -11.43 -23.16
C TYR A 682 23.38 -10.88 -24.13
N THR A 683 23.49 -9.57 -24.28
CA THR A 683 24.44 -8.93 -25.20
C THR A 683 25.84 -8.87 -24.59
N ALA A 684 26.85 -8.73 -25.45
CA ALA A 684 28.24 -8.55 -24.98
C ALA A 684 28.48 -7.23 -24.26
N GLU A 685 27.62 -6.23 -24.52
CA GLU A 685 27.67 -4.90 -23.93
C GLU A 685 27.05 -4.83 -22.52
N GLY A 686 26.58 -5.97 -22.00
CA GLY A 686 26.03 -6.05 -20.65
C GLY A 686 24.53 -5.74 -20.53
N ASN A 687 23.78 -5.89 -21.63
CA ASN A 687 22.33 -5.76 -21.62
C ASN A 687 21.64 -7.12 -21.81
N SER A 688 20.51 -7.32 -21.14
CA SER A 688 19.62 -8.44 -21.40
C SER A 688 18.34 -7.95 -22.08
N ASN A 689 17.86 -8.71 -23.05
CA ASN A 689 16.60 -8.45 -23.75
C ASN A 689 15.67 -9.63 -23.54
N VAL A 690 14.45 -9.37 -23.02
CA VAL A 690 13.47 -10.40 -22.70
C VAL A 690 12.25 -10.26 -23.60
N TRP A 691 11.79 -11.37 -24.20
CA TRP A 691 10.54 -11.44 -24.98
C TRP A 691 9.67 -12.56 -24.44
N HIS A 692 8.41 -12.25 -24.19
CA HIS A 692 7.42 -13.25 -23.80
C HIS A 692 6.94 -14.02 -25.02
N ILE A 693 6.77 -15.33 -24.84
CA ILE A 693 6.32 -16.26 -25.83
C ILE A 693 5.27 -17.14 -25.16
N GLY A 694 3.98 -16.78 -25.28
CA GLY A 694 2.87 -17.61 -24.80
C GLY A 694 1.86 -16.92 -23.90
N LYS A 695 0.82 -17.66 -23.53
CA LYS A 695 -0.30 -17.14 -22.75
C LYS A 695 0.14 -16.64 -21.38
N ASN A 696 -0.16 -15.39 -21.12
CA ASN A 696 -0.05 -14.80 -19.79
C ASN A 696 -1.10 -15.31 -18.83
N ALA A 697 -0.90 -16.47 -18.30
CA ALA A 697 -1.81 -16.89 -17.24
C ALA A 697 -1.55 -16.11 -15.94
N THR A 698 -0.31 -15.83 -15.58
CA THR A 698 0.04 -15.14 -14.33
C THR A 698 1.51 -14.78 -14.36
N THR A 699 1.84 -13.60 -14.84
CA THR A 699 3.19 -13.08 -14.69
C THR A 699 3.43 -12.80 -13.21
N PRO A 700 4.49 -13.34 -12.60
CA PRO A 700 4.87 -12.93 -11.25
C PRO A 700 5.04 -11.42 -11.21
N SER A 701 4.43 -10.77 -10.23
CA SER A 701 4.34 -9.30 -10.13
C SER A 701 5.69 -8.55 -10.13
N TRP A 702 6.78 -9.25 -9.88
CA TRP A 702 8.14 -8.70 -9.83
C TRP A 702 8.87 -8.73 -11.19
N VAL A 703 8.36 -9.42 -12.19
CA VAL A 703 8.82 -9.23 -13.55
C VAL A 703 8.14 -7.98 -14.07
N GLY A 704 8.87 -6.90 -14.27
CA GLY A 704 8.34 -5.73 -14.96
C GLY A 704 7.57 -6.22 -16.19
N ASN A 705 6.34 -5.76 -16.39
CA ASN A 705 5.39 -6.40 -17.30
C ASN A 705 5.88 -6.28 -18.75
N PRO A 706 6.59 -7.28 -19.33
CA PRO A 706 6.99 -7.23 -20.72
C PRO A 706 5.80 -7.24 -21.68
N VAL A 707 4.64 -7.65 -21.18
CA VAL A 707 3.38 -7.64 -21.94
C VAL A 707 2.80 -6.24 -22.05
N ARG A 708 2.86 -5.44 -20.98
CA ARG A 708 2.44 -4.03 -21.03
C ARG A 708 3.32 -3.21 -21.97
N ASP A 709 4.61 -3.52 -22.02
CA ASP A 709 5.57 -2.89 -22.94
C ASP A 709 5.54 -3.49 -24.34
N GLY A 710 4.54 -4.32 -24.62
CA GLY A 710 4.27 -4.94 -25.91
C GLY A 710 5.49 -5.63 -26.49
N TYR A 711 5.62 -6.92 -26.41
CA TYR A 711 6.48 -7.86 -27.16
C TYR A 711 7.85 -7.34 -27.70
N GLN A 712 8.19 -6.11 -27.42
CA GLN A 712 9.46 -5.48 -27.79
C GLN A 712 10.32 -5.48 -26.55
N GLY A 713 10.99 -6.57 -26.32
CA GLY A 713 11.93 -6.86 -25.29
C GLY A 713 12.36 -5.70 -24.41
N THR A 714 12.08 -5.82 -23.11
CA THR A 714 12.66 -4.90 -22.15
C THR A 714 14.17 -5.06 -22.17
N THR A 715 14.90 -4.01 -22.53
CA THR A 715 16.35 -4.01 -22.45
C THR A 715 16.75 -3.57 -21.05
N THR A 716 17.42 -4.44 -20.32
CA THR A 716 17.89 -4.15 -18.97
C THR A 716 19.37 -4.46 -18.82
N PRO A 717 20.14 -3.64 -18.11
CA PRO A 717 21.52 -3.98 -17.76
C PRO A 717 21.57 -5.27 -16.94
N TYR A 718 22.61 -6.09 -17.14
CA TYR A 718 22.90 -7.22 -16.29
C TYR A 718 24.36 -7.23 -15.85
N LYS A 719 24.63 -7.89 -14.73
CA LYS A 719 25.96 -8.17 -14.19
C LYS A 719 26.09 -9.65 -13.91
N ILE A 720 27.33 -10.15 -13.95
CA ILE A 720 27.68 -11.49 -13.45
C ILE A 720 28.62 -11.27 -12.27
N GLU A 721 28.15 -11.60 -11.09
CA GLU A 721 28.89 -11.43 -9.84
C GLU A 721 28.50 -12.50 -8.80
N ALA A 722 29.47 -13.00 -8.06
CA ALA A 722 29.28 -13.98 -6.97
C ALA A 722 28.45 -15.22 -7.40
N GLY A 723 28.68 -15.75 -8.61
CA GLY A 723 27.97 -16.91 -9.15
C GLY A 723 26.52 -16.68 -9.52
N LYS A 724 26.13 -15.42 -9.76
CA LYS A 724 24.77 -15.01 -10.10
C LYS A 724 24.74 -14.11 -11.31
N VAL A 725 23.64 -14.17 -12.04
CA VAL A 725 23.28 -13.17 -13.06
C VAL A 725 22.32 -12.19 -12.38
N VAL A 726 22.76 -10.97 -12.19
CA VAL A 726 21.96 -9.89 -11.58
C VAL A 726 21.44 -8.99 -12.68
N THR A 727 20.14 -8.87 -12.79
CA THR A 727 19.48 -7.94 -13.70
C THR A 727 18.84 -6.83 -12.89
N ASN A 728 18.98 -5.59 -13.35
CA ASN A 728 18.28 -4.45 -12.77
C ASN A 728 17.11 -4.10 -13.70
N ILE A 729 15.98 -4.76 -13.48
CA ILE A 729 14.74 -4.33 -14.11
C ILE A 729 14.23 -3.17 -13.26
N SER A 730 14.50 -1.95 -13.70
CA SER A 730 14.08 -0.67 -13.13
C SER A 730 13.51 -0.75 -11.69
N GLN A 731 14.35 -0.47 -10.69
CA GLN A 731 13.99 -0.41 -9.28
C GLN A 731 13.58 -1.74 -8.60
N ALA A 732 13.62 -2.87 -9.33
CA ALA A 732 13.37 -4.20 -8.78
C ALA A 732 14.49 -5.17 -9.19
N PRO A 733 15.72 -5.03 -8.66
CA PRO A 733 16.81 -5.91 -8.98
C PRO A 733 16.53 -7.33 -8.50
N PHE A 734 16.84 -8.33 -9.33
CA PHE A 734 16.81 -9.72 -8.91
C PHE A 734 18.06 -10.45 -9.40
N ALA A 735 18.47 -11.46 -8.63
CA ALA A 735 19.61 -12.31 -8.95
C ALA A 735 19.14 -13.73 -9.29
N VAL A 736 19.70 -14.30 -10.33
CA VAL A 736 19.45 -15.69 -10.74
C VAL A 736 20.73 -16.51 -10.56
N THR A 737 20.63 -17.56 -9.79
CA THR A 737 21.66 -18.61 -9.70
C THR A 737 21.34 -19.69 -10.72
N ILE A 738 22.31 -20.10 -11.54
CA ILE A 738 22.10 -21.14 -12.56
C ILE A 738 22.80 -22.44 -12.14
N TYR A 739 22.07 -23.53 -12.22
CA TYR A 739 22.53 -24.89 -11.93
C TYR A 739 22.55 -25.71 -13.21
N LYS A 740 23.60 -26.50 -13.42
CA LYS A 740 23.72 -27.45 -14.53
C LYS A 740 23.50 -28.86 -14.04
N GLN A 741 22.57 -29.60 -14.67
CA GLN A 741 22.30 -31.03 -14.46
C GLN A 741 22.30 -31.72 -15.83
N GLY A 742 23.33 -32.54 -16.12
CA GLY A 742 23.49 -33.08 -17.48
C GLY A 742 23.60 -31.95 -18.51
N ASP A 743 22.75 -31.95 -19.52
CA ASP A 743 22.69 -30.92 -20.57
C ASP A 743 21.63 -29.84 -20.27
N THR A 744 20.91 -29.93 -19.17
CA THR A 744 19.86 -28.99 -18.78
C THR A 744 20.39 -27.96 -17.79
N TYR A 745 19.92 -26.72 -17.91
CA TYR A 745 20.22 -25.64 -16.99
C TYR A 745 18.93 -25.22 -16.26
N TYR A 746 19.05 -24.96 -14.96
CA TYR A 746 17.95 -24.50 -14.11
C TYR A 746 18.28 -23.18 -13.45
N GLY A 747 17.36 -22.24 -13.49
CA GLY A 747 17.47 -20.96 -12.82
C GLY A 747 16.71 -20.94 -11.50
N ALA A 748 17.36 -20.47 -10.44
CA ALA A 748 16.76 -20.17 -9.14
C ALA A 748 16.92 -18.68 -8.87
N ARG A 749 15.82 -17.98 -8.72
CA ARG A 749 15.82 -16.54 -8.39
C ARG A 749 15.96 -16.33 -6.89
N SER A 750 16.65 -15.25 -6.52
CA SER A 750 16.91 -14.93 -5.12
C SER A 750 15.64 -14.68 -4.29
N ASN A 751 14.59 -14.17 -4.92
CA ASN A 751 13.30 -13.90 -4.30
C ASN A 751 12.28 -15.06 -4.37
N GLU A 752 12.70 -16.24 -4.84
CA GLU A 752 11.86 -17.45 -4.90
C GLU A 752 12.25 -18.51 -3.84
N PHE A 753 12.89 -18.06 -2.78
CA PHE A 753 13.10 -18.80 -1.53
C PHE A 753 13.69 -20.20 -1.67
N GLY A 754 14.58 -20.40 -2.67
CA GLY A 754 15.30 -21.65 -2.87
C GLY A 754 14.67 -22.63 -3.86
N TYR A 755 13.61 -22.23 -4.58
CA TYR A 755 13.06 -22.99 -5.69
C TYR A 755 13.83 -22.74 -7.00
N ALA A 756 13.96 -23.78 -7.81
CA ALA A 756 14.60 -23.71 -9.13
C ALA A 756 13.50 -23.79 -10.22
N ASN A 757 12.76 -22.73 -10.36
CA ASN A 757 11.53 -22.69 -11.13
C ASN A 757 11.72 -22.52 -12.64
N TYR A 758 12.93 -22.23 -13.10
CA TYR A 758 13.20 -21.92 -14.50
C TYR A 758 14.06 -22.98 -15.16
N GLU A 759 13.55 -23.59 -16.19
CA GLU A 759 14.33 -24.42 -17.09
C GLU A 759 14.88 -23.54 -18.22
N ILE A 760 16.22 -23.55 -18.39
CA ILE A 760 16.93 -22.68 -19.32
C ILE A 760 17.50 -23.53 -20.43
N ILE A 761 17.04 -23.33 -21.66
CA ILE A 761 17.43 -24.11 -22.83
C ILE A 761 18.27 -23.21 -23.76
N PRO A 762 19.55 -23.50 -23.96
CA PRO A 762 20.37 -22.77 -24.97
C PRO A 762 19.73 -22.88 -26.35
N SER A 763 19.52 -21.76 -26.99
CA SER A 763 18.95 -21.72 -28.34
C SER A 763 19.88 -21.01 -29.29
N PRO A 764 20.70 -21.75 -30.08
CA PRO A 764 21.62 -21.17 -31.06
C PRO A 764 20.89 -20.40 -32.17
N GLN A 765 19.59 -20.63 -32.36
CA GLN A 765 18.80 -20.02 -33.45
C GLN A 765 18.10 -18.71 -33.02
N PHE A 766 18.08 -18.38 -31.76
CA PHE A 766 17.54 -17.11 -31.25
C PHE A 766 18.59 -15.97 -31.33
N VAL A 767 19.10 -15.71 -32.50
CA VAL A 767 19.62 -14.38 -32.78
C VAL A 767 18.41 -13.48 -32.90
N LEU A 768 18.42 -12.38 -32.14
CA LEU A 768 17.52 -11.22 -32.12
C LEU A 768 16.78 -10.94 -33.44
N ASN A 769 15.91 -11.84 -33.87
CA ASN A 769 15.16 -11.69 -35.10
C ASN A 769 13.67 -11.45 -34.72
N PRO A 770 13.17 -10.22 -34.86
CA PRO A 770 11.77 -9.90 -34.64
C PRO A 770 10.79 -10.84 -35.37
N VAL A 771 11.19 -11.32 -36.54
CA VAL A 771 10.41 -12.26 -37.35
C VAL A 771 10.19 -13.58 -36.64
N THR A 772 11.23 -14.16 -36.09
CA THR A 772 11.16 -15.45 -35.38
C THR A 772 10.37 -15.33 -34.12
N ALA A 773 10.50 -14.21 -33.38
CA ALA A 773 9.70 -13.94 -32.19
C ALA A 773 8.20 -13.84 -32.54
N THR A 774 7.84 -13.09 -33.57
CA THR A 774 6.45 -12.96 -34.05
C THR A 774 5.90 -14.31 -34.53
N LEU A 775 6.64 -15.08 -35.27
CA LEU A 775 6.23 -16.40 -35.76
C LEU A 775 5.97 -17.36 -34.59
N ASN A 776 6.82 -17.35 -33.59
CA ASN A 776 6.63 -18.19 -32.39
C ASN A 776 5.40 -17.78 -31.60
N THR A 777 5.17 -16.46 -31.42
CA THR A 777 3.93 -15.97 -30.82
C THR A 777 2.70 -16.47 -31.57
N PHE A 778 2.69 -16.34 -32.91
CA PHE A 778 1.59 -16.86 -33.73
C PHE A 778 1.48 -18.38 -33.62
N SER A 779 2.62 -19.09 -33.60
CA SER A 779 2.63 -20.54 -33.45
C SER A 779 1.94 -21.03 -32.17
N ILE A 780 2.20 -20.36 -31.04
CA ILE A 780 1.64 -20.72 -29.74
C ILE A 780 0.18 -20.29 -29.63
N GLU A 781 -0.11 -19.02 -29.92
CA GLU A 781 -1.44 -18.45 -29.73
C GLU A 781 -2.48 -19.00 -30.72
N LEU A 782 -2.07 -19.29 -31.92
CA LEU A 782 -2.94 -19.85 -32.98
C LEU A 782 -2.85 -21.36 -33.07
N GLY A 783 -1.88 -22.01 -32.42
CA GLY A 783 -1.65 -23.44 -32.56
C GLY A 783 -1.21 -23.85 -33.98
N LEU A 784 -0.28 -23.08 -34.59
CA LEU A 784 0.18 -23.32 -35.94
C LEU A 784 0.94 -24.65 -36.05
N ASN A 785 0.63 -25.43 -37.07
CA ASN A 785 1.43 -26.58 -37.47
C ASN A 785 2.72 -26.17 -38.19
N GLU A 786 3.66 -27.11 -38.41
CA GLU A 786 4.96 -26.83 -39.03
C GLU A 786 4.84 -26.32 -40.48
N GLN A 787 3.86 -26.79 -41.23
CA GLN A 787 3.61 -26.33 -42.59
C GLN A 787 3.14 -24.86 -42.60
N GLN A 788 2.23 -24.49 -41.71
CA GLN A 788 1.76 -23.12 -41.58
C GLN A 788 2.91 -22.18 -41.14
N LYS A 789 3.74 -22.62 -40.18
CA LYS A 789 4.94 -21.84 -39.81
C LYS A 789 5.86 -21.55 -40.97
N GLN A 790 6.19 -22.56 -41.80
CA GLN A 790 7.03 -22.39 -42.98
C GLN A 790 6.42 -21.44 -44.02
N GLN A 791 5.12 -21.46 -44.20
CA GLN A 791 4.40 -20.60 -45.15
C GLN A 791 4.26 -19.15 -44.63
N ILE A 792 4.13 -18.93 -43.33
CA ILE A 792 3.96 -17.61 -42.72
C ILE A 792 5.29 -16.87 -42.56
N LEU A 793 6.39 -17.58 -42.30
CA LEU A 793 7.72 -17.00 -42.06
C LEU A 793 8.16 -15.98 -43.11
N PRO A 794 8.06 -16.24 -44.44
CA PRO A 794 8.46 -15.25 -45.44
C PRO A 794 7.66 -13.95 -45.40
N PHE A 795 6.37 -14.00 -45.04
CA PHE A 795 5.53 -12.81 -44.96
C PHE A 795 5.92 -11.93 -43.79
N LEU A 796 6.27 -12.53 -42.62
CA LEU A 796 6.79 -11.78 -41.49
C LEU A 796 8.17 -11.19 -41.76
N GLN A 797 9.01 -11.87 -42.52
CA GLN A 797 10.29 -11.32 -42.97
C GLN A 797 10.11 -10.10 -43.88
N ASP A 798 9.17 -10.15 -44.81
CA ASP A 798 8.80 -9.03 -45.67
C ASP A 798 8.23 -7.84 -44.86
N GLU A 799 7.35 -8.11 -43.86
CA GLU A 799 6.81 -7.10 -42.95
C GLU A 799 7.92 -6.34 -42.22
N VAL A 800 8.83 -7.07 -41.55
CA VAL A 800 9.92 -6.45 -40.78
C VAL A 800 10.83 -5.63 -41.66
N LYS A 801 11.10 -6.09 -42.90
CA LYS A 801 11.88 -5.33 -43.90
C LYS A 801 11.20 -4.02 -44.29
N GLN A 802 9.88 -4.04 -44.55
CA GLN A 802 9.10 -2.85 -44.91
C GLN A 802 8.99 -1.88 -43.74
N LEU A 803 8.73 -2.37 -42.53
CA LEU A 803 8.69 -1.56 -41.33
C LEU A 803 10.06 -0.92 -41.02
N GLY A 804 11.14 -1.65 -41.22
CA GLY A 804 12.52 -1.14 -41.11
C GLY A 804 12.81 0.01 -42.06
N ALA A 805 12.34 -0.11 -43.31
CA ALA A 805 12.45 0.94 -44.32
C ALA A 805 11.60 2.18 -43.94
N LEU A 806 10.36 1.95 -43.46
CA LEU A 806 9.48 3.01 -43.01
C LEU A 806 10.06 3.79 -41.82
N LYS A 807 10.68 3.09 -40.85
CA LYS A 807 11.35 3.71 -39.68
C LYS A 807 12.50 4.61 -40.12
N LYS A 808 13.30 4.19 -41.09
CA LYS A 808 14.44 4.96 -41.63
C LYS A 808 14.03 6.13 -42.52
N ASN A 809 12.80 6.17 -43.01
CA ASN A 809 12.33 7.24 -43.87
C ASN A 809 12.05 8.51 -43.04
N THR A 810 12.96 9.48 -43.15
CA THR A 810 12.86 10.78 -42.43
C THR A 810 12.03 11.84 -43.17
N SER A 811 11.62 11.56 -44.42
CA SER A 811 10.83 12.50 -45.22
C SER A 811 9.35 12.49 -44.91
N LEU A 812 8.86 11.42 -44.26
CA LEU A 812 7.45 11.27 -43.92
C LEU A 812 7.12 11.90 -42.57
N LYS A 813 5.98 12.57 -42.52
CA LYS A 813 5.38 13.08 -41.27
C LYS A 813 4.85 11.92 -40.44
N PRO A 814 4.68 12.10 -39.11
CA PRO A 814 4.19 11.03 -38.20
C PRO A 814 2.86 10.40 -38.64
N LEU A 815 1.89 11.20 -39.08
CA LEU A 815 0.60 10.69 -39.56
C LEU A 815 0.72 9.86 -40.85
N GLU A 816 1.60 10.25 -41.77
CA GLU A 816 1.86 9.52 -43.00
C GLU A 816 2.55 8.18 -42.71
N LYS A 817 3.46 8.13 -41.70
CA LYS A 817 4.06 6.88 -41.22
C LYS A 817 3.02 5.94 -40.62
N ILE A 818 2.07 6.46 -39.83
CA ILE A 818 0.98 5.66 -39.25
C ILE A 818 0.11 5.05 -40.35
N GLU A 819 -0.20 5.82 -41.39
CA GLU A 819 -1.01 5.31 -42.51
C GLU A 819 -0.26 4.22 -43.31
N GLN A 820 1.01 4.43 -43.62
CA GLN A 820 1.83 3.39 -44.26
C GLN A 820 2.03 2.14 -43.42
N LEU A 821 2.13 2.29 -42.08
CA LEU A 821 2.20 1.17 -41.15
C LEU A 821 0.92 0.33 -41.19
N LYS A 822 -0.25 0.97 -41.24
CA LYS A 822 -1.54 0.27 -41.39
C LYS A 822 -1.63 -0.47 -42.73
N GLN A 823 -1.17 0.15 -43.80
CA GLN A 823 -1.18 -0.45 -45.16
C GLN A 823 -0.24 -1.68 -45.22
N ILE A 824 0.99 -1.59 -44.70
CA ILE A 824 1.92 -2.71 -44.61
C ILE A 824 1.28 -3.86 -43.83
N GLY A 825 0.77 -3.58 -42.61
CA GLY A 825 0.15 -4.61 -41.79
C GLY A 825 -1.04 -5.30 -42.47
N SER A 826 -1.95 -4.52 -43.09
CA SER A 826 -3.10 -5.09 -43.79
C SER A 826 -2.73 -5.93 -45.01
N ALA A 827 -1.71 -5.54 -45.75
CA ALA A 827 -1.23 -6.31 -46.90
C ALA A 827 -0.62 -7.68 -46.47
N ILE A 828 0.10 -7.69 -45.34
CA ILE A 828 0.65 -8.94 -44.78
C ILE A 828 -0.43 -9.81 -44.18
N ASP A 829 -1.39 -9.23 -43.45
CA ASP A 829 -2.54 -9.97 -42.92
C ASP A 829 -3.35 -10.66 -44.02
N GLY A 830 -3.57 -9.99 -45.15
CA GLY A 830 -4.21 -10.57 -46.31
C GLY A 830 -3.49 -11.80 -46.90
N LYS A 831 -2.16 -11.87 -46.76
CA LYS A 831 -1.36 -13.03 -47.18
C LYS A 831 -1.37 -14.18 -46.17
N ILE A 832 -1.46 -13.87 -44.87
CA ILE A 832 -1.43 -14.88 -43.82
C ILE A 832 -2.80 -15.49 -43.57
N THR A 833 -3.87 -14.69 -43.60
CA THR A 833 -5.24 -15.13 -43.25
C THR A 833 -5.67 -16.40 -44.05
N PRO A 834 -5.43 -16.53 -45.36
CA PRO A 834 -5.82 -17.74 -46.12
C PRO A 834 -5.10 -19.03 -45.69
N LEU A 835 -4.01 -18.93 -44.91
CA LEU A 835 -3.23 -20.08 -44.43
C LEU A 835 -3.78 -20.61 -43.10
N LEU A 836 -4.75 -19.95 -42.51
CA LEU A 836 -5.30 -20.20 -41.18
C LEU A 836 -6.70 -20.81 -41.31
N ASP A 837 -7.08 -21.70 -40.37
CA ASP A 837 -8.43 -22.16 -40.24
C ASP A 837 -9.35 -21.05 -39.63
N GLN A 838 -10.65 -21.27 -39.61
CA GLN A 838 -11.65 -20.27 -39.19
C GLN A 838 -11.44 -19.79 -37.75
N GLN A 839 -11.06 -20.66 -36.83
CA GLN A 839 -10.78 -20.34 -35.45
C GLN A 839 -9.46 -19.56 -35.29
N GLN A 840 -8.43 -20.01 -36.00
CA GLN A 840 -7.14 -19.32 -36.07
C GLN A 840 -7.28 -17.91 -36.68
N GLN A 841 -8.11 -17.73 -37.73
CA GLN A 841 -8.36 -16.43 -38.38
C GLN A 841 -8.95 -15.40 -37.38
N GLN A 842 -9.93 -15.82 -36.56
CA GLN A 842 -10.54 -14.92 -35.56
C GLN A 842 -9.50 -14.46 -34.52
N LYS A 843 -8.72 -15.37 -33.99
CA LYS A 843 -7.64 -15.05 -33.04
C LYS A 843 -6.56 -14.19 -33.68
N PHE A 844 -6.13 -14.52 -34.90
CA PHE A 844 -5.12 -13.76 -35.64
C PHE A 844 -5.54 -12.31 -35.85
N LYS A 845 -6.78 -12.08 -36.30
CA LYS A 845 -7.32 -10.72 -36.46
C LYS A 845 -7.25 -9.91 -35.16
N ALA A 846 -7.70 -10.47 -34.06
CA ALA A 846 -7.67 -9.80 -32.75
C ALA A 846 -6.24 -9.47 -32.30
N MET A 847 -5.30 -10.41 -32.45
CA MET A 847 -3.89 -10.19 -32.13
C MET A 847 -3.27 -9.09 -33.01
N ARG A 848 -3.52 -9.10 -34.30
CA ARG A 848 -2.97 -8.11 -35.25
C ARG A 848 -3.53 -6.71 -35.01
N GLU A 849 -4.80 -6.61 -34.63
CA GLU A 849 -5.42 -5.33 -34.27
C GLU A 849 -4.79 -4.76 -32.99
N GLN A 850 -4.50 -5.61 -32.00
CA GLN A 850 -3.81 -5.18 -30.78
C GLN A 850 -2.38 -4.74 -31.07
N MET A 851 -1.60 -5.54 -31.81
CA MET A 851 -0.22 -5.19 -32.20
C MET A 851 -0.16 -3.84 -32.95
N ARG A 852 -1.14 -3.54 -33.79
CA ARG A 852 -1.21 -2.25 -34.51
C ARG A 852 -1.52 -1.09 -33.55
N ARG A 853 -2.45 -1.25 -32.63
CA ARG A 853 -2.75 -0.23 -31.60
C ARG A 853 -1.51 0.11 -30.80
N ASP A 854 -0.83 -0.90 -30.29
CA ASP A 854 0.37 -0.73 -29.46
C ASP A 854 1.51 -0.03 -30.24
N MET A 855 1.66 -0.35 -31.52
CA MET A 855 2.68 0.27 -32.38
C MET A 855 2.37 1.74 -32.72
N ILE A 856 1.10 2.08 -32.92
CA ILE A 856 0.64 3.45 -33.17
C ILE A 856 0.81 4.31 -31.91
N GLU A 857 0.45 3.79 -30.74
CA GLU A 857 0.63 4.44 -29.47
C GLU A 857 2.11 4.77 -29.19
N LYS A 858 3.00 3.80 -29.41
CA LYS A 858 4.45 4.02 -29.27
C LYS A 858 5.00 5.06 -30.24
N MET A 859 4.49 5.13 -31.45
CA MET A 859 4.88 6.17 -32.43
C MET A 859 4.36 7.55 -32.02
N GLY A 860 3.18 7.62 -31.43
CA GLY A 860 2.61 8.84 -30.85
C GLY A 860 3.45 9.37 -29.69
N ASN A 861 3.75 8.53 -28.73
CA ASN A 861 4.56 8.88 -27.56
C ASN A 861 6.00 9.28 -27.95
N ALA A 862 6.66 8.56 -28.86
CA ALA A 862 7.99 8.93 -29.35
C ALA A 862 8.02 10.25 -30.16
N ALA A 863 6.91 10.68 -30.72
CA ALA A 863 6.80 11.98 -31.38
C ALA A 863 6.61 13.11 -30.36
N ILE A 864 5.90 12.84 -29.28
CA ILE A 864 5.73 13.76 -28.14
C ILE A 864 7.07 13.98 -27.42
N ASP A 865 7.76 12.89 -27.05
CA ASP A 865 9.10 12.94 -26.41
C ASP A 865 10.13 13.73 -27.23
N LYS A 866 10.08 13.61 -28.58
CA LYS A 866 10.94 14.39 -29.46
C LYS A 866 10.56 15.87 -29.55
N ALA A 867 9.29 16.21 -29.44
CA ALA A 867 8.82 17.57 -29.42
C ALA A 867 9.21 18.24 -28.09
N GLU A 868 9.09 17.55 -26.97
CA GLU A 868 9.51 18.00 -25.65
C GLU A 868 11.03 18.20 -25.57
N ALA A 869 11.84 17.24 -26.05
CA ALA A 869 13.29 17.39 -26.09
C ALA A 869 13.75 18.59 -26.96
N LYS A 870 12.97 18.93 -27.99
CA LYS A 870 13.26 20.09 -28.85
C LYS A 870 12.84 21.40 -28.20
N ILE A 871 11.80 21.41 -27.40
CA ILE A 871 11.38 22.58 -26.62
C ILE A 871 12.38 22.85 -25.51
N GLN A 872 12.87 21.82 -24.82
CA GLN A 872 13.94 21.96 -23.82
C GLN A 872 15.29 22.42 -24.37
N GLN A 873 15.59 22.19 -25.64
CA GLN A 873 16.80 22.71 -26.30
C GLN A 873 16.69 24.18 -26.75
N VAL A 874 15.45 24.71 -26.80
CA VAL A 874 15.20 26.09 -27.24
C VAL A 874 14.88 27.01 -26.05
N MET A 875 14.62 26.46 -24.89
CA MET A 875 14.55 27.16 -23.61
C MET A 875 15.91 27.08 -22.87
#